data_2541829bd4991dfb43dabb3f676244f9
#
_entry.id   2541829bd4991dfb43dabb3f676244f9
#
_cell.length_a   1.000
_cell.length_b   1.000
_cell.length_c   1.000
_cell.angle_alpha   90.00
_cell.angle_beta   90.00
_cell.angle_gamma   90.00
#
_symmetry.space_group_name_H-M   'P 1'
#
loop_
_entity.id
_entity.type
_entity.pdbx_description
1 polymer ?
#
loop_
_entity_poly.entity_id
_entity_poly.type
_entity_poly.pdbx_seq_one_letter_code
_entity_poly.pdbx_strand_id
1 'polypeptide(L)'
;MGDQETTLHSRPTTSYRKEGYPPYLQNRELSWLTFNERVLDQGSDETVPMLERWNFVSIFWSNLQEFFMVRVGSLTDLSLAKKEIIDSKSGMTPAEQINAIHERCHELYPIQERVFEKIRADLMKEGVHHLRPADLSAEQHDYLADYFQVNVMPFLSPQIINSRHPFPHLENGALYVVVRLDEEAETGKGKKKKSEKTEKAEKGTKNMGAEGVLMGLIPLPRQAQRVVKLPGEGFQFILLEHVIEMFASQVFSMYTLKHTNVICVTRNADLDANEGADEADEDYREHMKRILKRRGRLAPVRLESEHPLSDTMGKMLLKRLNLKAHQTYVTSVPLDLGYTWGLGSMVPKEMRNRLTPVPFTPQRPASLERNRSIIQQVTEREVLLSYPYESMDAFVQLLREAANDPQVISIKITLYRLASQSHLAEALIHAAENGKQVTALFELRARFDESNNIEWSQRFEEAGCNVIYGFRDYKVHSKICCITRQTENGLQYITQLGTGNYNEKTAKLYTDLSFITTDETFGRDATDFFRNMALENASDDYDILWVAPLQIKPYIIAGIDKQIELAKKGEPCGLMFKTNSITDRAIIDKLAEASQAGVPITLLVRGISCIVPGVEGFTENVRVVSIVGRLLEHSRIYGFGPRETMRVYLSSADLMTRNMDKRVEIAWPVLNDELRQKIISYFETCMTDTAKLRELLPDGTYTPLRSFVREGEEPFDSQEHLIKQAQVARAAAVREEAERAANRRQNVSQVDSKEAAKAVEAKIAEAEAAQAAAPAPRPKPAAPAAQAPRKGGIISGVLGALFKPKGPRR
;
A
#
# COMPACT_ATOMS: atom_id res chain seq x y z
N MET A 1 -2.50 -5.53 -44.72
CA MET A 1 -3.53 -6.32 -44.04
C MET A 1 -3.24 -6.10 -42.58
N GLY A 2 -3.98 -5.19 -41.98
CA GLY A 2 -3.77 -4.78 -40.58
C GLY A 2 -4.22 -5.90 -39.64
N ASP A 3 -3.34 -6.27 -38.71
CA ASP A 3 -3.66 -7.09 -37.57
C ASP A 3 -4.71 -6.36 -36.74
N GLN A 4 -5.95 -6.81 -36.86
CA GLN A 4 -6.96 -6.53 -35.86
C GLN A 4 -6.49 -7.24 -34.59
N GLU A 5 -5.83 -6.50 -33.69
CA GLU A 5 -5.75 -6.88 -32.28
C GLU A 5 -7.17 -7.10 -31.79
N THR A 6 -7.59 -8.35 -31.79
CA THR A 6 -8.77 -8.79 -31.08
C THR A 6 -8.51 -8.51 -29.60
N THR A 7 -8.88 -7.33 -29.15
CA THR A 7 -9.12 -7.03 -27.74
C THR A 7 -10.10 -8.09 -27.28
N LEU A 8 -9.60 -9.11 -26.58
CA LEU A 8 -10.44 -10.08 -25.89
C LEU A 8 -11.21 -9.31 -24.81
N HIS A 9 -12.37 -8.77 -25.20
CA HIS A 9 -13.27 -8.16 -24.25
C HIS A 9 -13.73 -9.24 -23.28
N SER A 10 -13.44 -9.04 -22.03
CA SER A 10 -13.95 -9.86 -20.95
C SER A 10 -15.47 -9.89 -20.98
N ARG A 11 -16.03 -11.03 -20.63
CA ARG A 11 -17.50 -11.23 -20.54
C ARG A 11 -18.11 -10.14 -19.63
N PRO A 12 -19.19 -9.45 -20.06
CA PRO A 12 -19.84 -8.41 -19.28
C PRO A 12 -20.25 -8.90 -17.89
N THR A 13 -19.87 -8.17 -16.83
CA THR A 13 -20.16 -8.54 -15.44
C THR A 13 -21.66 -8.53 -15.13
N THR A 14 -22.41 -7.71 -15.84
CA THR A 14 -23.88 -7.63 -15.72
C THR A 14 -24.58 -8.91 -16.16
N SER A 15 -23.96 -9.75 -17.03
CA SER A 15 -24.52 -11.02 -17.48
C SER A 15 -24.69 -12.07 -16.38
N TYR A 16 -24.05 -11.88 -15.23
CA TYR A 16 -24.16 -12.78 -14.07
C TYR A 16 -25.28 -12.39 -13.10
N ARG A 17 -25.96 -11.25 -13.31
CA ARG A 17 -27.07 -10.82 -12.47
C ARG A 17 -28.32 -11.62 -12.80
N LYS A 18 -29.01 -12.11 -11.77
CA LYS A 18 -30.29 -12.83 -11.93
C LYS A 18 -31.43 -11.88 -12.30
N GLU A 19 -32.41 -12.41 -13.01
CA GLU A 19 -33.64 -11.70 -13.32
C GLU A 19 -34.37 -11.29 -12.02
N GLY A 20 -35.00 -10.11 -12.02
CA GLY A 20 -35.67 -9.54 -10.85
C GLY A 20 -34.77 -8.65 -9.95
N TYR A 21 -33.48 -8.60 -10.22
CA TYR A 21 -32.56 -7.66 -9.53
C TYR A 21 -32.38 -6.38 -10.36
N PRO A 22 -32.22 -5.19 -9.69
CA PRO A 22 -32.13 -3.91 -10.38
C PRO A 22 -31.03 -3.89 -11.44
N PRO A 23 -31.31 -3.35 -12.64
CA PRO A 23 -30.39 -3.41 -13.77
C PRO A 23 -29.11 -2.59 -13.57
N TYR A 24 -29.12 -1.62 -12.67
CA TYR A 24 -27.98 -0.78 -12.30
C TYR A 24 -27.06 -1.40 -11.24
N LEU A 25 -27.23 -2.69 -10.92
CA LEU A 25 -26.39 -3.40 -9.95
C LEU A 25 -25.59 -4.50 -10.61
N GLN A 26 -24.39 -4.73 -10.07
CA GLN A 26 -23.55 -5.87 -10.44
C GLN A 26 -22.90 -6.54 -9.23
N ASN A 27 -22.47 -7.81 -9.42
CA ASN A 27 -21.83 -8.60 -8.38
C ASN A 27 -20.48 -7.98 -7.96
N ARG A 28 -20.24 -7.95 -6.65
CA ARG A 28 -19.05 -7.38 -6.06
C ARG A 28 -17.75 -8.11 -6.44
N GLU A 29 -17.78 -9.43 -6.43
CA GLU A 29 -16.59 -10.25 -6.65
C GLU A 29 -16.16 -10.23 -8.13
N LEU A 30 -17.12 -10.21 -9.04
CA LEU A 30 -16.86 -10.08 -10.47
C LEU A 30 -16.36 -8.68 -10.82
N SER A 31 -16.93 -7.63 -10.22
CA SER A 31 -16.41 -6.28 -10.34
C SER A 31 -14.96 -6.16 -9.82
N TRP A 32 -14.62 -6.92 -8.76
CA TRP A 32 -13.25 -6.98 -8.26
C TRP A 32 -12.29 -7.64 -9.26
N LEU A 33 -12.71 -8.73 -9.90
CA LEU A 33 -11.90 -9.39 -10.94
C LEU A 33 -11.65 -8.45 -12.13
N THR A 34 -12.66 -7.68 -12.53
CA THR A 34 -12.52 -6.65 -13.59
C THR A 34 -11.56 -5.52 -13.15
N PHE A 35 -11.52 -5.17 -11.84
CA PHE A 35 -10.48 -4.28 -11.34
C PHE A 35 -9.09 -4.90 -11.47
N ASN A 36 -8.92 -6.15 -11.07
CA ASN A 36 -7.62 -6.81 -11.15
C ASN A 36 -7.14 -7.02 -12.61
N GLU A 37 -8.08 -7.20 -13.55
CA GLU A 37 -7.79 -7.18 -14.98
C GLU A 37 -7.21 -5.83 -15.43
N ARG A 38 -7.77 -4.69 -14.97
CA ARG A 38 -7.20 -3.35 -15.25
C ARG A 38 -5.79 -3.16 -14.70
N VAL A 39 -5.45 -3.84 -13.60
CA VAL A 39 -4.08 -3.90 -13.08
C VAL A 39 -3.17 -4.66 -14.06
N LEU A 40 -3.63 -5.79 -14.57
CA LEU A 40 -2.89 -6.58 -15.57
C LEU A 40 -2.67 -5.83 -16.89
N ASP A 41 -3.63 -5.02 -17.31
CA ASP A 41 -3.54 -4.19 -18.52
C ASP A 41 -2.38 -3.18 -18.47
N GLN A 42 -1.96 -2.72 -17.27
CA GLN A 42 -0.75 -1.90 -17.14
C GLN A 42 0.51 -2.69 -17.53
N GLY A 43 0.51 -4.00 -17.41
CA GLY A 43 1.56 -4.89 -17.94
C GLY A 43 1.61 -4.92 -19.47
N SER A 44 0.47 -4.70 -20.14
CA SER A 44 0.37 -4.64 -21.60
C SER A 44 0.68 -3.26 -22.18
N ASP A 45 0.58 -2.21 -21.38
CA ASP A 45 0.77 -0.82 -21.82
C ASP A 45 2.25 -0.53 -22.12
N GLU A 46 2.60 -0.35 -23.39
CA GLU A 46 3.97 -0.09 -23.86
C GLU A 46 4.52 1.29 -23.41
N THR A 47 3.68 2.18 -22.92
CA THR A 47 4.14 3.45 -22.33
C THR A 47 4.67 3.29 -20.91
N VAL A 48 4.40 2.15 -20.27
CA VAL A 48 4.93 1.80 -18.95
C VAL A 48 6.31 1.17 -19.12
N PRO A 49 7.34 1.60 -18.37
CA PRO A 49 8.68 1.00 -18.41
C PRO A 49 8.66 -0.50 -18.09
N MET A 50 9.51 -1.29 -18.76
CA MET A 50 9.40 -2.76 -18.79
C MET A 50 9.45 -3.45 -17.42
N LEU A 51 10.32 -3.02 -16.50
CA LEU A 51 10.36 -3.60 -15.15
C LEU A 51 9.12 -3.23 -14.34
N GLU A 52 8.52 -2.08 -14.61
CA GLU A 52 7.26 -1.69 -13.98
C GLU A 52 6.08 -2.49 -14.54
N ARG A 53 6.06 -2.75 -15.86
CA ARG A 53 5.10 -3.67 -16.47
C ARG A 53 5.16 -5.06 -15.81
N TRP A 54 6.36 -5.56 -15.53
CA TRP A 54 6.55 -6.83 -14.83
C TRP A 54 6.00 -6.77 -13.40
N ASN A 55 6.24 -5.64 -12.68
CA ASN A 55 5.66 -5.41 -11.36
C ASN A 55 4.12 -5.44 -11.39
N PHE A 56 3.48 -4.87 -12.42
CA PHE A 56 2.01 -4.93 -12.55
C PHE A 56 1.48 -6.35 -12.71
N VAL A 57 2.17 -7.22 -13.45
CA VAL A 57 1.81 -8.66 -13.51
C VAL A 57 1.93 -9.32 -12.14
N SER A 58 2.92 -8.91 -11.35
CA SER A 58 3.11 -9.42 -9.97
C SER A 58 2.06 -8.87 -9.00
N ILE A 59 1.64 -7.61 -9.18
CA ILE A 59 0.52 -7.03 -8.41
C ILE A 59 -0.77 -7.78 -8.74
N PHE A 60 -1.05 -8.05 -10.01
CA PHE A 60 -2.19 -8.87 -10.42
C PHE A 60 -2.19 -10.24 -9.74
N TRP A 61 -1.06 -10.93 -9.76
CA TRP A 61 -0.90 -12.23 -9.10
C TRP A 61 -1.10 -12.11 -7.58
N SER A 62 -0.44 -11.18 -6.92
CA SER A 62 -0.55 -10.98 -5.46
C SER A 62 -1.98 -10.64 -5.03
N ASN A 63 -2.65 -9.76 -5.77
CA ASN A 63 -4.05 -9.43 -5.57
C ASN A 63 -4.95 -10.66 -5.69
N LEU A 64 -4.71 -11.51 -6.70
CA LEU A 64 -5.48 -12.72 -6.93
C LEU A 64 -5.25 -13.75 -5.81
N GLN A 65 -4.03 -13.87 -5.31
CA GLN A 65 -3.70 -14.69 -4.14
C GLN A 65 -4.51 -14.25 -2.91
N GLU A 66 -4.48 -12.95 -2.58
CA GLU A 66 -5.25 -12.42 -1.46
C GLU A 66 -6.76 -12.62 -1.67
N PHE A 67 -7.27 -12.42 -2.88
CA PHE A 67 -8.67 -12.61 -3.21
C PHE A 67 -9.12 -14.06 -2.96
N PHE A 68 -8.34 -15.04 -3.40
CA PHE A 68 -8.63 -16.46 -3.12
C PHE A 68 -8.57 -16.77 -1.62
N MET A 69 -7.53 -16.30 -0.95
CA MET A 69 -7.37 -16.54 0.51
C MET A 69 -8.52 -15.96 1.32
N VAL A 70 -9.00 -14.77 0.96
CA VAL A 70 -9.95 -14.02 1.78
C VAL A 70 -11.37 -14.15 1.25
N ARG A 71 -11.60 -13.82 -0.03
CA ARG A 71 -12.98 -13.73 -0.56
C ARG A 71 -13.54 -15.08 -0.97
N VAL A 72 -12.76 -15.85 -1.73
CA VAL A 72 -13.19 -17.22 -2.11
C VAL A 72 -13.23 -18.10 -0.86
N GLY A 73 -12.28 -17.94 0.06
CA GLY A 73 -12.30 -18.58 1.37
C GLY A 73 -13.61 -18.33 2.14
N SER A 74 -13.95 -17.05 2.34
CA SER A 74 -15.19 -16.63 3.00
C SER A 74 -16.47 -17.14 2.30
N LEU A 75 -16.52 -17.06 0.97
CA LEU A 75 -17.64 -17.60 0.18
C LEU A 75 -17.75 -19.12 0.31
N THR A 76 -16.61 -19.82 0.42
CA THR A 76 -16.59 -21.27 0.63
C THR A 76 -17.22 -21.62 1.97
N ASP A 77 -16.86 -20.93 3.04
CA ASP A 77 -17.46 -21.13 4.37
C ASP A 77 -18.96 -20.80 4.37
N LEU A 78 -19.36 -19.70 3.73
CA LEU A 78 -20.76 -19.32 3.57
C LEU A 78 -21.57 -20.34 2.74
N SER A 79 -20.95 -21.00 1.77
CA SER A 79 -21.61 -22.05 0.96
C SER A 79 -21.93 -23.32 1.76
N LEU A 80 -21.26 -23.52 2.89
CA LEU A 80 -21.49 -24.64 3.82
C LEU A 80 -22.46 -24.29 4.93
N ALA A 81 -22.88 -23.02 5.05
CA ALA A 81 -23.80 -22.55 6.09
C ALA A 81 -25.21 -23.17 5.90
N LYS A 82 -25.89 -23.46 7.01
CA LYS A 82 -27.24 -24.05 7.00
C LYS A 82 -28.32 -23.13 6.42
N LYS A 83 -28.10 -21.79 6.52
CA LYS A 83 -29.02 -20.77 6.00
C LYS A 83 -28.51 -20.32 4.64
N GLU A 84 -29.40 -20.36 3.65
CA GLU A 84 -29.09 -19.83 2.33
C GLU A 84 -28.89 -18.31 2.41
N ILE A 85 -27.73 -17.85 1.95
CA ILE A 85 -27.36 -16.44 1.89
C ILE A 85 -27.34 -16.04 0.40
N ILE A 86 -28.08 -14.98 0.06
CA ILE A 86 -28.19 -14.48 -1.31
C ILE A 86 -27.52 -13.11 -1.38
N ASP A 87 -26.67 -12.90 -2.39
CA ASP A 87 -26.10 -11.57 -2.64
C ASP A 87 -27.18 -10.58 -3.04
N SER A 88 -27.31 -9.50 -2.28
CA SER A 88 -28.37 -8.50 -2.43
C SER A 88 -28.29 -7.71 -3.76
N LYS A 89 -27.21 -7.81 -4.51
CA LYS A 89 -26.98 -7.06 -5.75
C LYS A 89 -27.20 -7.89 -7.00
N SER A 90 -26.76 -9.14 -7.00
CA SER A 90 -26.81 -10.03 -8.16
C SER A 90 -27.83 -11.19 -8.04
N GLY A 91 -28.31 -11.45 -6.82
CA GLY A 91 -29.19 -12.59 -6.55
C GLY A 91 -28.50 -13.95 -6.49
N MET A 92 -27.16 -13.97 -6.57
CA MET A 92 -26.38 -15.20 -6.59
C MET A 92 -26.19 -15.76 -5.18
N THR A 93 -26.25 -17.09 -5.04
CA THR A 93 -25.81 -17.82 -3.85
C THR A 93 -24.28 -17.81 -3.76
N PRO A 94 -23.65 -18.11 -2.60
CA PRO A 94 -22.19 -18.23 -2.49
C PRO A 94 -21.60 -19.26 -3.46
N ALA A 95 -22.26 -20.39 -3.66
CA ALA A 95 -21.82 -21.43 -4.60
C ALA A 95 -21.83 -20.95 -6.07
N GLU A 96 -22.86 -20.22 -6.48
CA GLU A 96 -22.94 -19.62 -7.81
C GLU A 96 -21.86 -18.56 -8.00
N GLN A 97 -21.59 -17.71 -6.98
CA GLN A 97 -20.50 -16.73 -7.02
C GLN A 97 -19.13 -17.41 -7.16
N ILE A 98 -18.87 -18.49 -6.40
CA ILE A 98 -17.62 -19.27 -6.51
C ILE A 98 -17.44 -19.81 -7.92
N ASN A 99 -18.49 -20.41 -8.52
CA ASN A 99 -18.42 -20.93 -9.88
C ASN A 99 -18.13 -19.83 -10.90
N ALA A 100 -18.81 -18.69 -10.83
CA ALA A 100 -18.59 -17.54 -11.70
C ALA A 100 -17.17 -16.96 -11.54
N ILE A 101 -16.65 -16.92 -10.32
CA ILE A 101 -15.26 -16.51 -10.03
C ILE A 101 -14.26 -17.44 -10.74
N HIS A 102 -14.43 -18.76 -10.60
CA HIS A 102 -13.54 -19.72 -11.25
C HIS A 102 -13.63 -19.63 -12.78
N GLU A 103 -14.84 -19.52 -13.34
CA GLU A 103 -15.06 -19.32 -14.78
C GLU A 103 -14.28 -18.09 -15.26
N ARG A 104 -14.43 -16.96 -14.57
CA ARG A 104 -13.74 -15.72 -14.92
C ARG A 104 -12.22 -15.82 -14.76
N CYS A 105 -11.73 -16.48 -13.72
CA CYS A 105 -10.31 -16.69 -13.53
C CYS A 105 -9.69 -17.57 -14.63
N HIS A 106 -10.41 -18.59 -15.12
CA HIS A 106 -9.96 -19.40 -16.27
C HIS A 106 -9.83 -18.57 -17.56
N GLU A 107 -10.56 -17.46 -17.71
CA GLU A 107 -10.37 -16.51 -18.82
C GLU A 107 -9.15 -15.59 -18.58
N LEU A 108 -8.88 -15.21 -17.32
CA LEU A 108 -7.79 -14.28 -16.97
C LEU A 108 -6.39 -14.90 -17.02
N TYR A 109 -6.23 -16.18 -16.68
CA TYR A 109 -4.93 -16.85 -16.70
C TYR A 109 -4.25 -16.83 -18.09
N PRO A 110 -4.93 -17.18 -19.19
CA PRO A 110 -4.34 -17.05 -20.53
C PRO A 110 -3.96 -15.60 -20.90
N ILE A 111 -4.68 -14.60 -20.38
CA ILE A 111 -4.33 -13.20 -20.59
C ILE A 111 -3.03 -12.88 -19.86
N GLN A 112 -2.92 -13.29 -18.59
CA GLN A 112 -1.69 -13.12 -17.80
C GLN A 112 -0.48 -13.79 -18.49
N GLU A 113 -0.63 -14.99 -19.03
CA GLU A 113 0.42 -15.70 -19.75
C GLU A 113 0.91 -14.91 -20.97
N ARG A 114 0.02 -14.41 -21.81
CA ARG A 114 0.40 -13.61 -22.99
C ARG A 114 1.14 -12.33 -22.57
N VAL A 115 0.65 -11.63 -21.55
CA VAL A 115 1.28 -10.39 -21.05
C VAL A 115 2.67 -10.69 -20.49
N PHE A 116 2.79 -11.73 -19.67
CA PHE A 116 4.07 -12.15 -19.08
C PHE A 116 5.10 -12.53 -20.16
N GLU A 117 4.73 -13.37 -21.14
CA GLU A 117 5.62 -13.82 -22.20
C GLU A 117 6.05 -12.65 -23.13
N LYS A 118 5.14 -11.71 -23.41
CA LYS A 118 5.51 -10.50 -24.17
C LYS A 118 6.56 -9.69 -23.42
N ILE A 119 6.35 -9.43 -22.12
CA ILE A 119 7.32 -8.67 -21.32
C ILE A 119 8.65 -9.43 -21.21
N ARG A 120 8.63 -10.76 -21.02
CA ARG A 120 9.82 -11.59 -20.96
C ARG A 120 10.63 -11.48 -22.27
N ALA A 121 9.95 -11.59 -23.41
CA ALA A 121 10.59 -11.48 -24.73
C ALA A 121 11.17 -10.07 -24.99
N ASP A 122 10.47 -9.02 -24.55
CA ASP A 122 10.95 -7.64 -24.69
C ASP A 122 12.15 -7.35 -23.76
N LEU A 123 12.15 -7.86 -22.53
CA LEU A 123 13.27 -7.75 -21.59
C LEU A 123 14.52 -8.50 -22.09
N MET A 124 14.35 -9.62 -22.78
CA MET A 124 15.49 -10.33 -23.39
C MET A 124 16.21 -9.46 -24.43
N LYS A 125 15.49 -8.65 -25.21
CA LYS A 125 16.08 -7.70 -26.17
C LYS A 125 16.89 -6.61 -25.47
N GLU A 126 16.53 -6.29 -24.23
CA GLU A 126 17.21 -5.29 -23.38
C GLU A 126 18.35 -5.90 -22.53
N GLY A 127 18.64 -7.20 -22.70
CA GLY A 127 19.70 -7.90 -22.00
C GLY A 127 19.33 -8.43 -20.61
N VAL A 128 18.04 -8.52 -20.28
CA VAL A 128 17.52 -9.17 -19.07
C VAL A 128 16.86 -10.49 -19.48
N HIS A 129 17.51 -11.61 -19.20
CA HIS A 129 17.11 -12.93 -19.67
C HIS A 129 16.61 -13.81 -18.53
N HIS A 130 15.31 -14.02 -18.50
CA HIS A 130 14.68 -15.04 -17.67
C HIS A 130 14.67 -16.36 -18.47
N LEU A 131 15.64 -17.25 -18.19
CA LEU A 131 15.83 -18.50 -18.90
C LEU A 131 14.99 -19.63 -18.28
N ARG A 132 14.53 -20.53 -19.13
CA ARG A 132 13.93 -21.81 -18.77
C ARG A 132 14.94 -22.93 -19.01
N PRO A 133 14.72 -24.16 -18.48
CA PRO A 133 15.63 -25.26 -18.68
C PRO A 133 15.97 -25.54 -20.16
N ALA A 134 15.01 -25.33 -21.06
CA ALA A 134 15.22 -25.53 -22.50
C ALA A 134 16.06 -24.45 -23.18
N ASP A 135 16.24 -23.30 -22.55
CA ASP A 135 16.97 -22.13 -23.08
C ASP A 135 18.46 -22.14 -22.69
N LEU A 136 18.89 -23.08 -21.83
CA LEU A 136 20.24 -23.12 -21.25
C LEU A 136 21.30 -23.59 -22.22
N SER A 137 22.46 -22.96 -22.21
CA SER A 137 23.68 -23.48 -22.85
C SER A 137 24.27 -24.67 -22.04
N ALA A 138 25.16 -25.44 -22.70
CA ALA A 138 25.86 -26.54 -22.01
C ALA A 138 26.67 -26.02 -20.80
N GLU A 139 27.36 -24.88 -20.95
CA GLU A 139 28.12 -24.25 -19.85
C GLU A 139 27.23 -23.86 -18.68
N GLN A 140 26.03 -23.31 -18.95
CA GLN A 140 25.06 -22.95 -17.92
C GLN A 140 24.48 -24.18 -17.23
N HIS A 141 24.27 -25.27 -17.99
CA HIS A 141 23.81 -26.52 -17.42
C HIS A 141 24.86 -27.12 -16.46
N ASP A 142 26.14 -27.13 -16.84
CA ASP A 142 27.25 -27.62 -16.01
C ASP A 142 27.39 -26.75 -14.75
N TYR A 143 27.34 -25.41 -14.91
CA TYR A 143 27.32 -24.49 -13.78
C TYR A 143 26.17 -24.78 -12.81
N LEU A 144 24.95 -25.03 -13.31
CA LEU A 144 23.80 -25.35 -12.48
C LEU A 144 23.90 -26.72 -11.82
N ALA A 145 24.57 -27.69 -12.44
CA ALA A 145 24.82 -28.99 -11.82
C ALA A 145 25.70 -28.86 -10.58
N ASP A 146 26.81 -28.10 -10.67
CA ASP A 146 27.66 -27.81 -9.53
C ASP A 146 26.93 -26.96 -8.47
N TYR A 147 26.20 -25.91 -8.90
CA TYR A 147 25.42 -25.07 -8.02
C TYR A 147 24.40 -25.87 -7.24
N PHE A 148 23.68 -26.78 -7.91
CA PHE A 148 22.68 -27.65 -7.30
C PHE A 148 23.30 -28.52 -6.20
N GLN A 149 24.42 -29.18 -6.45
CA GLN A 149 25.10 -30.04 -5.48
C GLN A 149 25.57 -29.30 -4.23
N VAL A 150 26.11 -28.09 -4.41
CA VAL A 150 26.73 -27.34 -3.32
C VAL A 150 25.71 -26.45 -2.58
N ASN A 151 24.80 -25.79 -3.30
CA ASN A 151 23.96 -24.71 -2.76
C ASN A 151 22.48 -25.08 -2.60
N VAL A 152 22.03 -26.18 -3.20
CA VAL A 152 20.59 -26.54 -3.19
C VAL A 152 20.38 -27.89 -2.52
N MET A 153 21.02 -28.95 -2.97
CA MET A 153 20.85 -30.34 -2.49
C MET A 153 20.91 -30.48 -0.97
N PRO A 154 21.85 -29.82 -0.23
CA PRO A 154 21.95 -29.96 1.23
C PRO A 154 20.74 -29.40 2.00
N PHE A 155 19.95 -28.50 1.38
CA PHE A 155 18.79 -27.87 2.01
C PHE A 155 17.47 -28.55 1.65
N LEU A 156 17.48 -29.53 0.74
CA LEU A 156 16.26 -30.19 0.30
C LEU A 156 15.77 -31.19 1.37
N SER A 157 14.46 -31.21 1.53
CA SER A 157 13.75 -32.14 2.42
C SER A 157 12.72 -32.95 1.60
N PRO A 158 13.16 -33.85 0.73
CA PRO A 158 12.28 -34.62 -0.12
C PRO A 158 11.44 -35.61 0.69
N GLN A 159 10.20 -35.80 0.24
CA GLN A 159 9.28 -36.78 0.82
C GLN A 159 8.73 -37.71 -0.24
N ILE A 160 8.54 -38.97 0.09
CA ILE A 160 7.83 -39.93 -0.76
C ILE A 160 6.46 -40.17 -0.17
N ILE A 161 5.44 -39.98 -0.99
CA ILE A 161 4.03 -40.16 -0.63
C ILE A 161 3.56 -41.51 -1.21
N ASN A 162 3.16 -42.38 -0.34
CA ASN A 162 2.63 -43.71 -0.67
C ASN A 162 1.61 -44.16 0.39
N SER A 163 1.21 -45.41 0.38
CA SER A 163 0.25 -45.96 1.35
C SER A 163 0.78 -45.98 2.79
N ARG A 164 2.11 -45.88 3.01
CA ARG A 164 2.73 -45.90 4.33
C ARG A 164 3.08 -44.53 4.88
N HIS A 165 3.23 -43.53 3.98
CA HIS A 165 3.55 -42.18 4.34
C HIS A 165 2.33 -41.29 4.06
N PRO A 166 1.76 -40.64 5.08
CA PRO A 166 0.59 -39.81 4.92
C PRO A 166 0.89 -38.59 4.02
N PHE A 167 -0.14 -38.09 3.33
CA PHE A 167 0.00 -36.86 2.55
C PHE A 167 0.35 -35.68 3.49
N PRO A 168 1.46 -34.97 3.26
CA PRO A 168 1.87 -33.89 4.12
C PRO A 168 0.92 -32.69 4.01
N HIS A 169 0.95 -31.83 5.02
CA HIS A 169 0.29 -30.54 4.94
C HIS A 169 1.08 -29.63 4.01
N LEU A 170 0.47 -29.27 2.85
CA LEU A 170 1.04 -28.27 1.96
C LEU A 170 0.71 -26.89 2.52
N GLU A 171 1.76 -26.10 2.77
CA GLU A 171 1.63 -24.75 3.30
C GLU A 171 0.98 -23.79 2.28
N ASN A 172 0.26 -22.80 2.77
CA ASN A 172 -0.40 -21.80 1.92
C ASN A 172 0.64 -20.99 1.13
N GLY A 173 0.50 -20.94 -0.19
CA GLY A 173 1.35 -20.17 -1.09
C GLY A 173 2.78 -20.71 -1.23
N ALA A 174 3.14 -21.85 -0.61
CA ALA A 174 4.46 -22.45 -0.78
C ALA A 174 4.54 -23.23 -2.09
N LEU A 175 5.72 -23.20 -2.72
CA LEU A 175 6.01 -23.95 -3.94
C LEU A 175 6.55 -25.34 -3.60
N TYR A 176 6.14 -26.31 -4.39
CA TYR A 176 6.58 -27.69 -4.29
C TYR A 176 6.89 -28.24 -5.68
N VAL A 177 8.04 -28.90 -5.82
CA VAL A 177 8.32 -29.75 -6.99
C VAL A 177 7.72 -31.13 -6.71
N VAL A 178 6.76 -31.55 -7.51
CA VAL A 178 6.13 -32.86 -7.42
C VAL A 178 6.64 -33.76 -8.54
N VAL A 179 6.92 -35.01 -8.21
CA VAL A 179 7.51 -35.96 -9.12
C VAL A 179 6.69 -37.25 -9.12
N ARG A 180 6.29 -37.73 -10.28
CA ARG A 180 5.76 -39.08 -10.41
C ARG A 180 6.92 -40.09 -10.48
N LEU A 181 6.93 -41.04 -9.57
CA LEU A 181 7.96 -42.05 -9.43
C LEU A 181 7.42 -43.44 -9.79
N ASP A 182 8.24 -44.25 -10.45
CA ASP A 182 8.04 -45.69 -10.60
C ASP A 182 9.21 -46.41 -9.92
N GLU A 183 8.95 -47.57 -9.30
CA GLU A 183 10.03 -48.41 -8.77
C GLU A 183 10.90 -48.93 -9.94
N GLU A 184 12.22 -48.85 -9.83
CA GLU A 184 13.10 -49.47 -10.84
C GLU A 184 12.84 -50.99 -10.88
N ALA A 185 12.52 -51.48 -12.05
CA ALA A 185 12.45 -52.93 -12.27
C ALA A 185 13.88 -53.47 -12.04
N GLU A 186 14.05 -54.27 -10.99
CA GLU A 186 15.35 -54.99 -10.75
C GLU A 186 15.83 -55.68 -12.02
N THR A 187 16.73 -55.04 -12.75
CA THR A 187 17.53 -55.70 -13.80
C THR A 187 18.64 -56.56 -13.13
N GLY A 188 18.18 -57.59 -12.43
CA GLY A 188 19.04 -58.59 -11.76
C GLY A 188 18.89 -59.97 -12.38
N LYS A 189 19.86 -60.40 -13.13
CA LYS A 189 20.06 -61.80 -13.50
C LYS A 189 20.02 -62.71 -12.25
N GLY A 190 18.93 -63.41 -12.06
CA GLY A 190 18.81 -64.41 -11.03
C GLY A 190 17.54 -65.22 -11.12
N LYS A 191 17.56 -66.26 -11.98
CA LYS A 191 16.58 -67.37 -11.89
C LYS A 191 16.64 -67.90 -10.49
N LYS A 192 15.56 -67.74 -9.71
CA LYS A 192 15.25 -68.71 -8.64
C LYS A 192 13.82 -68.59 -8.13
N LYS A 193 13.11 -69.72 -8.21
CA LYS A 193 11.92 -70.20 -7.48
C LYS A 193 10.82 -69.24 -7.18
N LYS A 194 9.76 -69.27 -7.99
CA LYS A 194 8.41 -68.85 -7.63
C LYS A 194 8.02 -69.60 -6.34
N SER A 195 7.92 -68.93 -5.26
CA SER A 195 7.27 -69.42 -4.05
C SER A 195 5.82 -68.93 -4.09
N GLU A 196 4.89 -69.80 -3.70
CA GLU A 196 3.43 -69.58 -3.67
C GLU A 196 2.91 -68.40 -2.86
N LYS A 197 3.83 -67.56 -2.33
CA LYS A 197 3.50 -66.31 -1.63
C LYS A 197 3.26 -65.09 -2.54
N THR A 198 3.70 -65.14 -3.82
CA THR A 198 3.59 -64.03 -4.77
C THR A 198 2.20 -63.92 -5.44
N GLU A 199 1.43 -65.04 -5.53
CA GLU A 199 0.06 -65.03 -6.08
C GLU A 199 -0.96 -64.38 -5.15
N LYS A 200 -0.71 -64.32 -3.84
CA LYS A 200 -1.56 -63.54 -2.91
C LYS A 200 -1.30 -62.03 -2.93
N ALA A 201 -0.08 -61.62 -3.29
CA ALA A 201 0.23 -60.17 -3.46
C ALA A 201 -0.32 -59.59 -4.78
N GLU A 202 -0.31 -60.38 -5.88
CA GLU A 202 -0.90 -59.95 -7.17
C GLU A 202 -2.44 -59.90 -7.17
N LYS A 203 -3.11 -60.70 -6.32
CA LYS A 203 -4.59 -60.60 -6.12
C LYS A 203 -5.01 -59.42 -5.22
N GLY A 204 -4.10 -58.91 -4.38
CA GLY A 204 -4.32 -57.68 -3.57
C GLY A 204 -4.20 -56.39 -4.37
N THR A 205 -3.43 -56.41 -5.47
CA THR A 205 -3.20 -55.21 -6.32
C THR A 205 -4.30 -54.95 -7.35
N LYS A 206 -5.22 -55.91 -7.60
CA LYS A 206 -6.33 -55.71 -8.57
C LYS A 206 -7.52 -54.92 -8.03
N ASN A 207 -7.54 -54.54 -6.77
CA ASN A 207 -8.61 -53.71 -6.16
C ASN A 207 -8.13 -52.33 -5.68
N MET A 208 -6.93 -51.91 -6.03
CA MET A 208 -6.40 -50.58 -5.72
C MET A 208 -6.70 -49.59 -6.87
N GLY A 209 -7.94 -49.21 -6.99
CA GLY A 209 -8.29 -48.03 -7.78
C GLY A 209 -7.59 -46.79 -7.17
N ALA A 210 -6.83 -46.02 -8.01
CA ALA A 210 -6.24 -44.71 -7.76
C ALA A 210 -5.25 -44.56 -6.57
N GLU A 211 -5.00 -45.57 -5.74
CA GLU A 211 -4.13 -45.48 -4.55
C GLU A 211 -2.69 -45.97 -4.76
N GLY A 212 -2.33 -46.35 -5.97
CA GLY A 212 -0.99 -46.91 -6.31
C GLY A 212 0.00 -45.93 -6.91
N VAL A 213 -0.25 -44.63 -6.85
CA VAL A 213 0.68 -43.62 -7.38
C VAL A 213 1.77 -43.33 -6.36
N LEU A 214 3.04 -43.64 -6.70
CA LEU A 214 4.18 -43.21 -5.94
C LEU A 214 4.55 -41.79 -6.35
N MET A 215 4.53 -40.84 -5.42
CA MET A 215 4.82 -39.43 -5.68
C MET A 215 5.96 -38.95 -4.78
N GLY A 216 6.97 -38.32 -5.39
CA GLY A 216 7.98 -37.52 -4.72
C GLY A 216 7.47 -36.10 -4.53
N LEU A 217 7.79 -35.49 -3.41
CA LEU A 217 7.48 -34.10 -3.08
C LEU A 217 8.74 -33.42 -2.55
N ILE A 218 9.12 -32.29 -3.13
CA ILE A 218 10.25 -31.47 -2.70
C ILE A 218 9.74 -30.08 -2.39
N PRO A 219 9.66 -29.66 -1.12
CA PRO A 219 9.38 -28.27 -0.74
C PRO A 219 10.51 -27.35 -1.23
N LEU A 220 10.19 -26.19 -1.77
CA LEU A 220 11.18 -25.19 -2.09
C LEU A 220 11.84 -24.66 -0.80
N PRO A 221 13.17 -24.72 -0.64
CA PRO A 221 13.83 -24.29 0.59
C PRO A 221 13.77 -22.76 0.74
N ARG A 222 13.22 -22.28 1.85
CA ARG A 222 13.03 -20.85 2.13
C ARG A 222 14.34 -20.07 2.28
N GLN A 223 15.44 -20.75 2.64
CA GLN A 223 16.75 -20.14 2.86
C GLN A 223 17.54 -19.92 1.55
N ALA A 224 17.19 -20.61 0.47
CA ALA A 224 17.86 -20.50 -0.80
C ALA A 224 17.34 -19.29 -1.60
N GLN A 225 18.24 -18.64 -2.32
CA GLN A 225 17.85 -17.57 -3.23
C GLN A 225 17.05 -18.14 -4.40
N ARG A 226 15.85 -17.64 -4.61
CA ARG A 226 14.98 -18.14 -5.68
C ARG A 226 15.43 -17.73 -7.07
N VAL A 227 16.06 -16.56 -7.21
CA VAL A 227 16.67 -16.08 -8.47
C VAL A 227 18.12 -16.55 -8.52
N VAL A 228 18.38 -17.56 -9.34
CA VAL A 228 19.73 -18.11 -9.55
C VAL A 228 20.35 -17.41 -10.76
N LYS A 229 21.37 -16.57 -10.50
CA LYS A 229 22.09 -15.85 -11.55
C LYS A 229 22.97 -16.82 -12.33
N LEU A 230 22.99 -16.67 -13.65
CA LEU A 230 23.74 -17.50 -14.58
C LEU A 230 24.91 -16.73 -15.19
N PRO A 231 26.01 -17.44 -15.58
CA PRO A 231 27.06 -16.86 -16.41
C PRO A 231 26.54 -16.51 -17.81
N GLY A 232 27.10 -15.45 -18.42
CA GLY A 232 26.78 -15.01 -19.76
C GLY A 232 26.69 -13.49 -19.88
N GLU A 233 26.36 -12.99 -21.06
CA GLU A 233 26.22 -11.56 -21.35
C GLU A 233 24.89 -11.03 -20.78
N GLY A 234 24.90 -9.80 -20.26
CA GLY A 234 23.74 -9.17 -19.66
C GLY A 234 23.41 -9.69 -18.26
N PHE A 235 22.16 -9.67 -17.91
CA PHE A 235 21.64 -10.22 -16.66
C PHE A 235 20.79 -11.46 -16.96
N GLN A 236 21.40 -12.63 -16.74
CA GLN A 236 20.75 -13.92 -17.01
C GLN A 236 20.43 -14.62 -15.70
N PHE A 237 19.25 -15.22 -15.62
CA PHE A 237 18.83 -15.97 -14.44
C PHE A 237 17.82 -17.06 -14.77
N ILE A 238 17.73 -18.03 -13.86
CA ILE A 238 16.71 -19.09 -13.81
C ILE A 238 16.11 -19.14 -12.40
N LEU A 239 14.89 -19.65 -12.28
CA LEU A 239 14.26 -19.81 -10.97
C LEU A 239 14.66 -21.14 -10.31
N LEU A 240 14.78 -21.15 -9.00
CA LEU A 240 15.25 -22.28 -8.21
C LEU A 240 14.38 -23.53 -8.37
N GLU A 241 13.05 -23.36 -8.49
CA GLU A 241 12.12 -24.46 -8.76
C GLU A 241 12.47 -25.23 -10.03
N HIS A 242 12.85 -24.52 -11.10
CA HIS A 242 13.26 -25.17 -12.34
C HIS A 242 14.63 -25.86 -12.22
N VAL A 243 15.55 -25.30 -11.43
CA VAL A 243 16.81 -25.99 -11.10
C VAL A 243 16.54 -27.28 -10.35
N ILE A 244 15.62 -27.27 -9.38
CA ILE A 244 15.24 -28.49 -8.64
C ILE A 244 14.56 -29.51 -9.57
N GLU A 245 13.69 -29.08 -10.50
CA GLU A 245 13.09 -29.98 -11.50
C GLU A 245 14.13 -30.65 -12.38
N MET A 246 15.11 -29.89 -12.91
CA MET A 246 16.18 -30.42 -13.76
C MET A 246 16.97 -31.53 -13.07
N PHE A 247 17.22 -31.40 -11.78
CA PHE A 247 18.06 -32.34 -11.02
C PHE A 247 17.26 -33.23 -10.05
N ALA A 248 15.93 -33.30 -10.20
CA ALA A 248 15.07 -34.13 -9.34
C ALA A 248 15.43 -35.62 -9.39
N SER A 249 16.00 -36.11 -10.51
CA SER A 249 16.50 -37.48 -10.63
C SER A 249 17.64 -37.81 -9.68
N GLN A 250 18.46 -36.80 -9.32
CA GLN A 250 19.53 -37.00 -8.33
C GLN A 250 18.99 -37.08 -6.90
N VAL A 251 17.85 -36.39 -6.63
CA VAL A 251 17.17 -36.43 -5.33
C VAL A 251 16.50 -37.80 -5.10
N PHE A 252 15.89 -38.37 -6.16
CA PHE A 252 15.17 -39.64 -6.10
C PHE A 252 15.91 -40.73 -6.90
N SER A 253 17.23 -40.85 -6.71
CA SER A 253 18.12 -41.72 -7.48
C SER A 253 17.76 -43.22 -7.47
N MET A 254 16.92 -43.65 -6.52
CA MET A 254 16.45 -45.04 -6.41
C MET A 254 15.15 -45.31 -7.22
N TYR A 255 14.64 -44.29 -7.95
CA TYR A 255 13.37 -44.37 -8.64
C TYR A 255 13.53 -43.90 -10.09
N THR A 256 12.69 -44.42 -10.98
CA THR A 256 12.55 -43.85 -12.33
C THR A 256 11.56 -42.68 -12.31
N LEU A 257 12.00 -41.48 -12.69
CA LEU A 257 11.15 -40.31 -12.82
C LEU A 257 10.33 -40.35 -14.12
N LYS A 258 9.03 -40.12 -14.05
CA LYS A 258 8.12 -40.10 -15.19
C LYS A 258 7.62 -38.70 -15.53
N HIS A 259 7.42 -37.87 -14.56
CA HIS A 259 6.85 -36.54 -14.74
C HIS A 259 7.23 -35.66 -13.55
N THR A 260 7.68 -34.45 -13.83
CA THR A 260 7.92 -33.40 -12.81
C THR A 260 6.97 -32.25 -13.04
N ASN A 261 6.64 -31.50 -12.02
CA ASN A 261 5.82 -30.31 -12.10
C ASN A 261 6.01 -29.43 -10.86
N VAL A 262 5.86 -28.15 -11.01
CA VAL A 262 5.79 -27.22 -9.88
C VAL A 262 4.32 -27.01 -9.51
N ILE A 263 3.98 -27.08 -8.24
CA ILE A 263 2.63 -26.81 -7.74
C ILE A 263 2.62 -25.80 -6.60
N CYS A 264 1.50 -25.09 -6.48
CA CYS A 264 1.18 -24.19 -5.38
C CYS A 264 -0.25 -24.39 -4.91
N VAL A 265 -0.47 -24.36 -3.59
CA VAL A 265 -1.80 -24.48 -2.99
C VAL A 265 -2.16 -23.18 -2.29
N THR A 266 -3.29 -22.58 -2.67
CA THR A 266 -3.87 -21.45 -1.93
C THR A 266 -4.91 -21.97 -0.96
N ARG A 267 -4.82 -21.50 0.31
CA ARG A 267 -5.76 -21.87 1.39
C ARG A 267 -6.60 -20.69 1.81
N ASN A 268 -7.78 -20.96 2.35
CA ASN A 268 -8.57 -19.99 3.08
C ASN A 268 -7.72 -19.37 4.20
N ALA A 269 -7.78 -18.06 4.37
CA ALA A 269 -7.09 -17.33 5.43
C ALA A 269 -8.04 -16.38 6.18
N ASP A 270 -9.35 -16.46 5.92
CA ASP A 270 -10.37 -15.63 6.54
C ASP A 270 -10.83 -16.29 7.84
N LEU A 271 -10.18 -15.92 8.95
CA LEU A 271 -10.56 -16.31 10.29
C LEU A 271 -11.32 -15.19 10.97
N ASP A 272 -12.34 -15.53 11.73
CA ASP A 272 -12.96 -14.59 12.64
C ASP A 272 -12.05 -14.39 13.86
N ALA A 273 -11.53 -13.18 14.00
CA ALA A 273 -10.66 -12.83 15.13
C ALA A 273 -11.40 -12.83 16.48
N ASN A 274 -12.73 -12.82 16.46
CA ASN A 274 -13.55 -12.86 17.67
C ASN A 274 -13.89 -14.31 18.10
N GLU A 275 -13.55 -15.32 17.29
CA GLU A 275 -13.79 -16.71 17.65
C GLU A 275 -12.97 -17.12 18.89
N GLY A 276 -13.66 -17.39 19.99
CA GLY A 276 -13.04 -17.78 21.26
C GLY A 276 -12.43 -16.63 22.08
N ALA A 277 -12.78 -15.37 21.78
CA ALA A 277 -12.34 -14.22 22.57
C ALA A 277 -13.08 -14.08 23.94
N ASP A 278 -14.00 -14.99 24.24
CA ASP A 278 -14.81 -14.97 25.45
C ASP A 278 -14.13 -15.61 26.69
N GLU A 279 -12.92 -16.13 26.54
CA GLU A 279 -12.10 -16.61 27.66
C GLU A 279 -11.55 -15.38 28.41
N ALA A 280 -12.18 -15.04 29.52
CA ALA A 280 -12.09 -13.77 30.24
C ALA A 280 -10.68 -13.40 30.79
N ASP A 281 -9.69 -14.27 30.67
CA ASP A 281 -8.36 -14.09 31.28
C ASP A 281 -7.20 -14.10 30.26
N GLU A 282 -7.46 -14.19 28.94
CA GLU A 282 -6.38 -14.21 27.94
C GLU A 282 -6.07 -12.79 27.42
N ASP A 283 -4.79 -12.41 27.44
CA ASP A 283 -4.30 -11.20 26.76
C ASP A 283 -4.68 -11.24 25.26
N TYR A 284 -5.34 -10.19 24.79
CA TYR A 284 -5.81 -10.10 23.40
C TYR A 284 -4.71 -10.33 22.35
N ARG A 285 -3.46 -9.98 22.64
CA ARG A 285 -2.31 -10.25 21.78
C ARG A 285 -2.00 -11.76 21.71
N GLU A 286 -2.05 -12.48 22.81
CA GLU A 286 -1.84 -13.94 22.83
C GLU A 286 -2.98 -14.66 22.10
N HIS A 287 -4.21 -14.20 22.26
CA HIS A 287 -5.36 -14.66 21.48
C HIS A 287 -5.10 -14.49 19.98
N MET A 288 -4.68 -13.30 19.53
CA MET A 288 -4.34 -13.03 18.12
C MET A 288 -3.20 -13.91 17.62
N LYS A 289 -2.13 -14.13 18.37
CA LYS A 289 -1.04 -15.06 18.01
C LYS A 289 -1.55 -16.50 17.82
N ARG A 290 -2.47 -16.95 18.67
CA ARG A 290 -3.11 -18.28 18.57
C ARG A 290 -3.93 -18.42 17.29
N ILE A 291 -4.74 -17.40 16.95
CA ILE A 291 -5.52 -17.35 15.72
C ILE A 291 -4.60 -17.41 14.50
N LEU A 292 -3.52 -16.63 14.48
CA LEU A 292 -2.56 -16.61 13.37
C LEU A 292 -1.93 -18.00 13.13
N LYS A 293 -1.65 -18.77 14.18
CA LYS A 293 -1.17 -20.17 14.04
C LYS A 293 -2.22 -21.09 13.41
N ARG A 294 -3.52 -20.88 13.68
CA ARG A 294 -4.61 -21.69 13.10
C ARG A 294 -4.84 -21.38 11.62
N ARG A 295 -4.62 -20.13 11.17
CA ARG A 295 -4.81 -19.66 9.80
C ARG A 295 -4.12 -20.53 8.76
N GLY A 296 -2.89 -20.97 9.01
CA GLY A 296 -2.12 -21.80 8.08
C GLY A 296 -2.70 -23.20 7.82
N ARG A 297 -3.71 -23.64 8.57
CA ARG A 297 -4.30 -24.98 8.50
C ARG A 297 -5.70 -25.02 7.89
N LEU A 298 -6.20 -23.87 7.41
CA LEU A 298 -7.54 -23.80 6.80
C LEU A 298 -7.61 -24.54 5.47
N ALA A 299 -8.84 -24.74 4.97
CA ALA A 299 -9.10 -25.54 3.79
C ALA A 299 -8.44 -24.98 2.51
N PRO A 300 -7.92 -25.85 1.60
CA PRO A 300 -7.50 -25.43 0.28
C PRO A 300 -8.68 -24.88 -0.53
N VAL A 301 -8.43 -23.85 -1.34
CA VAL A 301 -9.43 -23.20 -2.23
C VAL A 301 -8.99 -23.20 -3.68
N ARG A 302 -7.67 -23.37 -3.97
CA ARG A 302 -7.10 -23.40 -5.32
C ARG A 302 -5.83 -24.24 -5.36
N LEU A 303 -5.64 -24.96 -6.48
CA LEU A 303 -4.39 -25.62 -6.85
C LEU A 303 -3.88 -25.02 -8.16
N GLU A 304 -2.64 -24.61 -8.20
CA GLU A 304 -1.94 -24.12 -9.38
C GLU A 304 -0.80 -25.07 -9.75
N SER A 305 -0.54 -25.25 -11.05
CA SER A 305 0.57 -26.05 -11.58
C SER A 305 1.15 -25.41 -12.85
N GLU A 306 2.46 -25.52 -13.07
CA GLU A 306 3.10 -24.96 -14.26
C GLU A 306 2.81 -25.76 -15.53
N HIS A 307 2.56 -27.06 -15.39
CA HIS A 307 2.23 -27.94 -16.49
C HIS A 307 0.97 -28.75 -16.16
N PRO A 308 0.29 -29.29 -17.18
CA PRO A 308 -0.82 -30.22 -16.96
C PRO A 308 -0.39 -31.40 -16.08
N LEU A 309 -1.10 -31.63 -15.00
CA LEU A 309 -0.87 -32.79 -14.14
C LEU A 309 -1.30 -34.07 -14.88
N SER A 310 -0.51 -35.16 -14.75
CA SER A 310 -0.98 -36.44 -15.26
C SER A 310 -2.29 -36.85 -14.59
N ASP A 311 -3.17 -37.55 -15.30
CA ASP A 311 -4.49 -37.92 -14.79
C ASP A 311 -4.45 -38.58 -13.41
N THR A 312 -3.46 -39.44 -13.16
CA THR A 312 -3.32 -40.16 -11.90
C THR A 312 -2.86 -39.22 -10.78
N MET A 313 -1.87 -38.36 -11.03
CA MET A 313 -1.34 -37.41 -10.04
C MET A 313 -2.37 -36.32 -9.76
N GLY A 314 -3.03 -35.78 -10.79
CA GLY A 314 -4.08 -34.80 -10.65
C GLY A 314 -5.26 -35.32 -9.83
N LYS A 315 -5.77 -36.50 -10.13
CA LYS A 315 -6.87 -37.14 -9.34
C LYS A 315 -6.47 -37.38 -7.88
N MET A 316 -5.23 -37.78 -7.63
CA MET A 316 -4.73 -37.97 -6.26
C MET A 316 -4.65 -36.63 -5.50
N LEU A 317 -4.05 -35.59 -6.09
CA LEU A 317 -3.93 -34.28 -5.46
C LEU A 317 -5.31 -33.68 -5.17
N LEU A 318 -6.23 -33.70 -6.13
CA LEU A 318 -7.60 -33.19 -5.93
C LEU A 318 -8.32 -33.92 -4.79
N LYS A 319 -8.22 -35.25 -4.75
CA LYS A 319 -8.81 -36.06 -3.67
C LYS A 319 -8.19 -35.71 -2.29
N ARG A 320 -6.85 -35.59 -2.21
CA ARG A 320 -6.15 -35.31 -0.96
C ARG A 320 -6.36 -33.88 -0.46
N LEU A 321 -6.50 -32.92 -1.37
CA LEU A 321 -6.76 -31.51 -1.08
C LEU A 321 -8.26 -31.19 -0.94
N ASN A 322 -9.14 -32.14 -1.26
CA ASN A 322 -10.60 -31.96 -1.30
C ASN A 322 -11.00 -30.79 -2.24
N LEU A 323 -10.36 -30.74 -3.42
CA LEU A 323 -10.65 -29.74 -4.46
C LEU A 323 -11.39 -30.38 -5.64
N LYS A 324 -12.15 -29.56 -6.37
CA LYS A 324 -12.80 -29.92 -7.63
C LYS A 324 -11.91 -29.55 -8.82
N ALA A 325 -12.14 -30.15 -9.97
CA ALA A 325 -11.33 -29.92 -11.18
C ALA A 325 -11.29 -28.44 -11.61
N HIS A 326 -12.42 -27.71 -11.52
CA HIS A 326 -12.48 -26.28 -11.88
C HIS A 326 -11.69 -25.36 -10.91
N GLN A 327 -11.24 -25.87 -9.76
CA GLN A 327 -10.38 -25.16 -8.81
C GLN A 327 -8.87 -25.36 -9.09
N THR A 328 -8.54 -25.98 -10.22
CA THR A 328 -7.16 -26.21 -10.66
C THR A 328 -6.84 -25.30 -11.83
N TYR A 329 -5.68 -24.66 -11.78
CA TYR A 329 -5.18 -23.76 -12.81
C TYR A 329 -3.81 -24.22 -13.29
N VAL A 330 -3.67 -24.29 -14.61
CA VAL A 330 -2.40 -24.60 -15.27
C VAL A 330 -1.92 -23.31 -15.92
N THR A 331 -0.67 -22.93 -15.67
CA THR A 331 -0.08 -21.70 -16.26
C THR A 331 1.41 -21.83 -16.45
N SER A 332 1.90 -21.32 -17.57
CA SER A 332 3.33 -21.23 -17.88
C SER A 332 4.04 -20.06 -17.14
N VAL A 333 3.27 -19.21 -16.48
CA VAL A 333 3.82 -18.15 -15.61
C VAL A 333 4.29 -18.78 -14.30
N PRO A 334 5.47 -18.38 -13.75
CA PRO A 334 5.89 -18.86 -12.44
C PRO A 334 4.83 -18.65 -11.37
N LEU A 335 4.56 -19.70 -10.57
CA LEU A 335 3.40 -19.74 -9.64
C LEU A 335 3.49 -18.75 -8.47
N ASP A 336 4.67 -18.18 -8.22
CA ASP A 336 4.88 -17.09 -7.28
C ASP A 336 5.73 -16.01 -7.96
N LEU A 337 5.13 -14.85 -8.19
CA LEU A 337 5.80 -13.70 -8.80
C LEU A 337 6.48 -12.77 -7.79
N GLY A 338 6.57 -13.18 -6.53
CA GLY A 338 7.23 -12.38 -5.47
C GLY A 338 8.70 -12.08 -5.75
N TYR A 339 9.39 -12.90 -6.55
CA TYR A 339 10.78 -12.68 -6.93
C TYR A 339 11.00 -11.38 -7.73
N THR A 340 9.99 -10.90 -8.43
CA THR A 340 10.10 -9.72 -9.31
C THR A 340 10.32 -8.43 -8.52
N TRP A 341 9.80 -8.34 -7.29
CA TRP A 341 9.97 -7.17 -6.42
C TRP A 341 11.44 -6.84 -6.14
N GLY A 342 12.30 -7.86 -6.10
CA GLY A 342 13.74 -7.72 -5.89
C GLY A 342 14.56 -7.58 -7.18
N LEU A 343 13.98 -7.96 -8.32
CA LEU A 343 14.71 -8.12 -9.58
C LEU A 343 15.37 -6.81 -10.03
N GLY A 344 14.66 -5.69 -9.92
CA GLY A 344 15.19 -4.38 -10.27
C GLY A 344 16.48 -4.01 -9.54
N SER A 345 16.69 -4.51 -8.30
CA SER A 345 17.92 -4.29 -7.55
C SER A 345 19.08 -5.17 -8.02
N MET A 346 18.79 -6.32 -8.65
CA MET A 346 19.76 -7.29 -9.14
C MET A 346 20.27 -6.95 -10.55
N VAL A 347 19.44 -6.25 -11.34
CA VAL A 347 19.77 -5.79 -12.69
C VAL A 347 20.83 -4.68 -12.62
N PRO A 348 21.85 -4.68 -13.49
CA PRO A 348 22.86 -3.63 -13.56
C PRO A 348 22.24 -2.22 -13.64
N LYS A 349 22.86 -1.26 -12.94
CA LYS A 349 22.31 0.10 -12.78
C LYS A 349 21.96 0.79 -14.10
N GLU A 350 22.78 0.62 -15.12
CA GLU A 350 22.57 1.23 -16.44
C GLU A 350 21.31 0.68 -17.13
N MET A 351 21.13 -0.65 -17.13
CA MET A 351 19.93 -1.29 -17.64
C MET A 351 18.70 -0.88 -16.82
N ARG A 352 18.79 -0.92 -15.49
CA ARG A 352 17.71 -0.53 -14.58
C ARG A 352 17.20 0.87 -14.88
N ASN A 353 18.09 1.85 -15.05
CA ASN A 353 17.70 3.23 -15.31
C ASN A 353 16.89 3.42 -16.61
N ARG A 354 17.09 2.54 -17.61
CA ARG A 354 16.30 2.55 -18.85
C ARG A 354 14.97 1.83 -18.71
N LEU A 355 14.91 0.83 -17.84
CA LEU A 355 13.77 -0.10 -17.71
C LEU A 355 12.82 0.25 -16.57
N THR A 356 13.13 1.28 -15.77
CA THR A 356 12.27 1.76 -14.68
C THR A 356 11.82 3.20 -14.92
N PRO A 357 10.69 3.62 -14.34
CA PRO A 357 10.29 5.02 -14.36
C PRO A 357 11.38 5.93 -13.76
N VAL A 358 11.42 7.19 -14.23
CA VAL A 358 12.26 8.20 -13.59
C VAL A 358 11.88 8.25 -12.10
N PRO A 359 12.85 8.11 -11.18
CA PRO A 359 12.56 8.14 -9.75
C PRO A 359 11.93 9.47 -9.34
N PHE A 360 10.82 9.38 -8.62
CA PHE A 360 10.18 10.52 -8.01
C PHE A 360 10.45 10.53 -6.50
N THR A 361 10.84 11.68 -5.99
CA THR A 361 10.97 11.91 -4.54
C THR A 361 9.84 12.84 -4.10
N PRO A 362 9.01 12.44 -3.13
CA PRO A 362 7.99 13.32 -2.56
C PRO A 362 8.58 14.65 -2.10
N GLN A 363 7.95 15.74 -2.49
CA GLN A 363 8.47 17.09 -2.24
C GLN A 363 8.07 17.58 -0.83
N ARG A 364 8.92 18.38 -0.20
CA ARG A 364 8.47 19.13 0.98
C ARG A 364 7.31 20.03 0.57
N PRO A 365 6.22 20.10 1.34
CA PRO A 365 5.08 20.95 1.02
C PRO A 365 5.49 22.40 0.76
N ALA A 366 5.06 22.99 -0.34
CA ALA A 366 5.35 24.39 -0.67
C ALA A 366 4.73 25.34 0.36
N SER A 367 3.61 24.93 0.97
CA SER A 367 2.95 25.67 2.05
C SER A 367 3.72 25.72 3.36
N LEU A 368 4.80 24.94 3.55
CA LEU A 368 5.55 24.86 4.80
C LEU A 368 6.99 25.34 4.62
N GLU A 369 7.34 26.45 5.24
CA GLU A 369 8.68 27.01 5.23
C GLU A 369 9.67 26.08 5.95
N ARG A 370 10.87 25.92 5.36
CA ARG A 370 11.86 24.93 5.83
C ARG A 370 12.43 25.27 7.22
N ASN A 371 12.65 26.55 7.51
CA ASN A 371 13.37 27.01 8.68
C ASN A 371 12.46 27.50 9.80
N ARG A 372 11.17 27.15 9.76
CA ARG A 372 10.20 27.46 10.80
C ARG A 372 9.64 26.18 11.41
N SER A 373 9.30 26.26 12.69
CA SER A 373 8.59 25.17 13.39
C SER A 373 7.29 24.83 12.66
N ILE A 374 7.02 23.54 12.46
CA ILE A 374 5.74 23.09 11.88
C ILE A 374 4.59 23.45 12.82
N ILE A 375 4.78 23.30 14.15
CA ILE A 375 3.78 23.69 15.16
C ILE A 375 3.37 25.15 14.96
N GLN A 376 4.34 26.07 14.82
CA GLN A 376 4.03 27.48 14.59
C GLN A 376 3.25 27.71 13.31
N GLN A 377 3.60 27.02 12.22
CA GLN A 377 2.97 27.22 10.93
C GLN A 377 1.54 26.68 10.89
N VAL A 378 1.27 25.54 11.54
CA VAL A 378 -0.09 24.96 11.60
C VAL A 378 -1.00 25.71 12.57
N THR A 379 -0.44 26.50 13.53
CA THR A 379 -1.22 27.40 14.37
C THR A 379 -1.61 28.70 13.67
N GLU A 380 -0.89 29.08 12.62
CA GLU A 380 -1.20 30.27 11.81
C GLU A 380 -2.25 29.99 10.71
N ARG A 381 -2.29 28.77 10.21
CA ARG A 381 -3.20 28.37 9.12
C ARG A 381 -3.40 26.87 9.06
N GLU A 382 -4.51 26.47 8.52
CA GLU A 382 -4.77 25.07 8.17
C GLU A 382 -3.83 24.59 7.05
N VAL A 383 -3.45 23.32 7.12
CA VAL A 383 -2.51 22.71 6.17
C VAL A 383 -3.13 21.46 5.57
N LEU A 384 -3.10 21.37 4.25
CA LEU A 384 -3.47 20.17 3.50
C LEU A 384 -2.24 19.63 2.78
N LEU A 385 -1.83 18.41 3.14
CA LEU A 385 -0.75 17.65 2.50
C LEU A 385 -1.35 16.66 1.51
N SER A 386 -0.74 16.56 0.33
CA SER A 386 -1.18 15.63 -0.73
C SER A 386 -0.10 14.59 -1.02
N TYR A 387 -0.23 13.41 -0.43
CA TYR A 387 0.69 12.30 -0.66
C TYR A 387 0.42 11.64 -2.02
N PRO A 388 1.42 11.06 -2.70
CA PRO A 388 2.86 11.08 -2.44
C PRO A 388 3.55 12.30 -3.05
N TYR A 389 2.80 13.23 -3.67
CA TYR A 389 3.35 14.43 -4.31
C TYR A 389 4.11 15.29 -3.29
N GLU A 390 3.54 15.43 -2.10
CA GLU A 390 4.16 16.03 -0.93
C GLU A 390 4.57 14.94 0.08
N SER A 391 5.67 15.18 0.83
CA SER A 391 6.23 14.20 1.77
C SER A 391 5.46 14.14 3.08
N MET A 392 5.21 12.92 3.57
CA MET A 392 4.72 12.67 4.93
C MET A 392 5.71 13.12 6.02
N ASP A 393 6.98 13.38 5.66
CA ASP A 393 8.00 13.82 6.61
C ASP A 393 7.59 15.10 7.36
N ALA A 394 6.75 15.95 6.76
CA ALA A 394 6.21 17.13 7.42
C ALA A 394 5.37 16.77 8.65
N PHE A 395 4.55 15.73 8.56
CA PHE A 395 3.76 15.23 9.69
C PHE A 395 4.65 14.53 10.74
N VAL A 396 5.63 13.73 10.29
CA VAL A 396 6.62 13.12 11.20
C VAL A 396 7.41 14.20 11.95
N GLN A 397 7.79 15.30 11.27
CA GLN A 397 8.45 16.43 11.90
C GLN A 397 7.54 17.13 12.93
N LEU A 398 6.24 17.31 12.64
CA LEU A 398 5.27 17.83 13.61
C LEU A 398 5.27 17.01 14.90
N LEU A 399 5.27 15.67 14.79
CA LEU A 399 5.31 14.78 15.95
C LEU A 399 6.65 14.88 16.71
N ARG A 400 7.78 15.00 16.00
CA ARG A 400 9.10 15.23 16.65
C ARG A 400 9.18 16.56 17.36
N GLU A 401 8.63 17.62 16.79
CA GLU A 401 8.51 18.91 17.45
C GLU A 401 7.62 18.82 18.68
N ALA A 402 6.46 18.16 18.57
CA ALA A 402 5.55 17.94 19.68
C ALA A 402 6.18 17.12 20.82
N ALA A 403 7.01 16.13 20.50
CA ALA A 403 7.74 15.35 21.51
C ALA A 403 8.70 16.20 22.36
N ASN A 404 9.23 17.30 21.81
CA ASN A 404 10.20 18.17 22.47
C ASN A 404 9.61 19.50 22.96
N ASP A 405 8.39 19.87 22.54
CA ASP A 405 7.74 21.12 22.97
C ASP A 405 7.25 21.00 24.43
N PRO A 406 7.75 21.83 25.36
CA PRO A 406 7.33 21.80 26.76
C PRO A 406 5.83 22.12 26.95
N GLN A 407 5.18 22.79 26.01
CA GLN A 407 3.76 23.11 26.07
C GLN A 407 2.89 21.90 25.69
N VAL A 408 3.42 20.90 24.98
CA VAL A 408 2.67 19.69 24.65
C VAL A 408 2.51 18.82 25.89
N ILE A 409 1.25 18.50 26.22
CA ILE A 409 0.90 17.66 27.38
C ILE A 409 0.48 16.26 26.96
N SER A 410 -0.19 16.12 25.79
CA SER A 410 -0.60 14.79 25.31
C SER A 410 -0.59 14.68 23.79
N ILE A 411 -0.39 13.44 23.30
CA ILE A 411 -0.54 13.05 21.90
C ILE A 411 -1.39 11.80 21.85
N LYS A 412 -2.50 11.85 21.10
CA LYS A 412 -3.38 10.71 20.89
C LYS A 412 -3.45 10.36 19.41
N ILE A 413 -3.34 9.08 19.04
CA ILE A 413 -3.26 8.67 17.65
C ILE A 413 -3.86 7.27 17.42
N THR A 414 -4.48 7.05 16.25
CA THR A 414 -4.91 5.72 15.80
C THR A 414 -3.86 5.09 14.89
N LEU A 415 -3.55 3.82 15.07
CA LEU A 415 -2.52 3.09 14.33
C LEU A 415 -3.11 1.80 13.75
N TYR A 416 -3.26 1.77 12.41
CA TYR A 416 -3.82 0.62 11.69
C TYR A 416 -2.74 -0.22 10.99
N ARG A 417 -1.80 0.42 10.29
CA ARG A 417 -0.68 -0.21 9.59
C ARG A 417 0.55 0.66 9.73
N LEU A 418 1.52 0.20 10.50
CA LEU A 418 2.82 0.86 10.64
C LEU A 418 3.86 0.22 9.69
N ALA A 419 4.83 1.01 9.26
CA ALA A 419 6.02 0.45 8.63
C ALA A 419 6.81 -0.38 9.65
N SER A 420 7.51 -1.42 9.18
CA SER A 420 8.39 -2.23 10.05
C SER A 420 9.51 -1.40 10.71
N GLN A 421 9.92 -0.32 10.03
CA GLN A 421 10.77 0.74 10.56
C GLN A 421 9.99 2.04 10.38
N SER A 422 9.42 2.59 11.45
CA SER A 422 8.55 3.76 11.44
C SER A 422 9.12 4.87 12.27
N HIS A 423 9.55 5.95 11.62
CA HIS A 423 9.99 7.17 12.29
C HIS A 423 8.85 7.89 13.04
N LEU A 424 7.62 7.70 12.56
CA LEU A 424 6.42 8.18 13.23
C LEU A 424 6.27 7.49 14.60
N ALA A 425 6.37 6.16 14.63
CA ALA A 425 6.29 5.39 15.87
C ALA A 425 7.44 5.75 16.84
N GLU A 426 8.66 5.89 16.31
CA GLU A 426 9.81 6.35 17.10
C GLU A 426 9.60 7.74 17.70
N ALA A 427 8.99 8.69 16.96
CA ALA A 427 8.69 10.02 17.49
C ALA A 427 7.66 10.00 18.63
N LEU A 428 6.67 9.10 18.56
CA LEU A 428 5.66 8.91 19.62
C LEU A 428 6.27 8.27 20.88
N ILE A 429 7.12 7.27 20.72
CA ILE A 429 7.86 6.66 21.82
C ILE A 429 8.74 7.72 22.50
N HIS A 430 9.48 8.49 21.72
CA HIS A 430 10.30 9.59 22.26
C HIS A 430 9.46 10.65 22.98
N ALA A 431 8.23 10.92 22.53
CA ALA A 431 7.33 11.83 23.25
C ALA A 431 6.96 11.27 24.64
N ALA A 432 6.68 9.97 24.76
CA ALA A 432 6.39 9.33 26.04
C ALA A 432 7.60 9.35 26.97
N GLU A 433 8.80 9.05 26.47
CA GLU A 433 10.07 9.14 27.20
C GLU A 433 10.35 10.58 27.70
N ASN A 434 9.91 11.60 26.95
CA ASN A 434 9.96 13.01 27.36
C ASN A 434 8.81 13.43 28.30
N GLY A 435 8.05 12.47 28.84
CA GLY A 435 7.02 12.72 29.84
C GLY A 435 5.67 13.21 29.28
N LYS A 436 5.45 13.11 27.95
CA LYS A 436 4.13 13.41 27.35
C LYS A 436 3.18 12.23 27.55
N GLN A 437 1.90 12.51 27.75
CA GLN A 437 0.88 11.47 27.75
C GLN A 437 0.61 11.02 26.31
N VAL A 438 1.14 9.86 25.92
CA VAL A 438 0.91 9.29 24.59
C VAL A 438 -0.14 8.19 24.69
N THR A 439 -1.25 8.35 23.95
CA THR A 439 -2.28 7.32 23.81
C THR A 439 -2.30 6.83 22.37
N ALA A 440 -1.98 5.56 22.17
CA ALA A 440 -1.96 4.93 20.87
C ALA A 440 -3.03 3.85 20.76
N LEU A 441 -3.98 4.01 19.84
CA LEU A 441 -4.97 3.00 19.53
C LEU A 441 -4.46 2.10 18.41
N PHE A 442 -4.14 0.84 18.72
CA PHE A 442 -3.69 -0.17 17.77
C PHE A 442 -4.83 -1.06 17.30
N GLU A 443 -5.01 -1.18 15.99
CA GLU A 443 -5.90 -2.18 15.40
C GLU A 443 -5.10 -3.46 15.08
N LEU A 444 -5.19 -4.48 15.94
CA LEU A 444 -4.45 -5.73 15.77
C LEU A 444 -5.02 -6.64 14.66
N ARG A 445 -6.26 -6.40 14.20
CA ARG A 445 -6.93 -7.17 13.14
C ARG A 445 -6.64 -6.62 11.74
N ALA A 446 -5.55 -5.84 11.56
CA ALA A 446 -5.08 -5.40 10.26
C ALA A 446 -4.49 -6.59 9.50
N ARG A 447 -5.22 -7.16 8.54
CA ARG A 447 -4.84 -8.39 7.83
C ARG A 447 -3.43 -8.32 7.26
N PHE A 448 -2.64 -9.36 7.52
CA PHE A 448 -1.25 -9.55 7.14
C PHE A 448 -0.22 -8.61 7.80
N ASP A 449 -0.68 -7.66 8.63
CA ASP A 449 0.17 -6.78 9.43
C ASP A 449 0.05 -7.06 10.95
N GLU A 450 -0.70 -8.10 11.32
CA GLU A 450 -1.02 -8.41 12.72
C GLU A 450 0.25 -8.56 13.58
N SER A 451 1.23 -9.34 13.10
CA SER A 451 2.48 -9.58 13.83
C SER A 451 3.30 -8.31 14.03
N ASN A 452 3.38 -7.46 12.99
CA ASN A 452 4.08 -6.16 13.05
C ASN A 452 3.38 -5.21 14.03
N ASN A 453 2.05 -5.18 14.04
CA ASN A 453 1.29 -4.33 14.96
C ASN A 453 1.40 -4.82 16.41
N ILE A 454 1.45 -6.13 16.64
CA ILE A 454 1.70 -6.71 17.98
C ILE A 454 3.09 -6.32 18.49
N GLU A 455 4.13 -6.40 17.65
CA GLU A 455 5.48 -6.01 18.04
C GLU A 455 5.57 -4.51 18.38
N TRP A 456 4.99 -3.64 17.56
CA TRP A 456 4.95 -2.21 17.83
C TRP A 456 4.17 -1.90 19.12
N SER A 457 3.02 -2.53 19.34
CA SER A 457 2.23 -2.27 20.55
C SER A 457 3.01 -2.60 21.83
N GLN A 458 3.81 -3.68 21.83
CA GLN A 458 4.69 -4.01 22.95
C GLN A 458 5.74 -2.92 23.20
N ARG A 459 6.40 -2.44 22.14
CA ARG A 459 7.39 -1.34 22.27
C ARG A 459 6.77 -0.06 22.81
N PHE A 460 5.52 0.27 22.45
CA PHE A 460 4.80 1.41 22.99
C PHE A 460 4.50 1.27 24.47
N GLU A 461 4.04 0.10 24.91
CA GLU A 461 3.80 -0.17 26.33
C GLU A 461 5.11 -0.09 27.15
N GLU A 462 6.20 -0.68 26.65
CA GLU A 462 7.52 -0.63 27.28
C GLU A 462 8.03 0.81 27.44
N ALA A 463 7.68 1.72 26.50
CA ALA A 463 8.01 3.14 26.58
C ALA A 463 7.06 3.96 27.47
N GLY A 464 6.06 3.33 28.10
CA GLY A 464 5.10 4.00 28.99
C GLY A 464 3.94 4.69 28.28
N CYS A 465 3.67 4.36 26.99
CA CYS A 465 2.49 4.82 26.29
C CYS A 465 1.23 4.10 26.79
N ASN A 466 0.09 4.79 26.79
CA ASN A 466 -1.21 4.16 26.99
C ASN A 466 -1.67 3.51 25.67
N VAL A 467 -1.73 2.17 25.64
CA VAL A 467 -2.14 1.42 24.45
C VAL A 467 -3.58 0.96 24.57
N ILE A 468 -4.38 1.21 23.51
CA ILE A 468 -5.78 0.78 23.40
C ILE A 468 -5.87 -0.15 22.18
N TYR A 469 -6.56 -1.28 22.32
CA TYR A 469 -6.72 -2.29 21.25
C TYR A 469 -8.06 -2.21 20.50
N GLY A 470 -8.68 -1.05 20.47
CA GLY A 470 -9.91 -0.79 19.74
C GLY A 470 -11.15 -1.46 20.33
N PHE A 471 -12.18 -1.64 19.51
CA PHE A 471 -13.45 -2.27 19.87
C PHE A 471 -13.46 -3.78 19.63
N ARG A 472 -14.23 -4.50 20.41
CA ARG A 472 -14.53 -5.91 20.16
C ARG A 472 -15.27 -6.10 18.83
N ASP A 473 -16.33 -5.33 18.59
CA ASP A 473 -17.27 -5.53 17.48
C ASP A 473 -16.90 -4.76 16.21
N TYR A 474 -16.13 -3.68 16.32
CA TYR A 474 -15.79 -2.80 15.22
C TYR A 474 -14.26 -2.72 15.01
N LYS A 475 -13.81 -2.82 13.77
CA LYS A 475 -12.41 -2.53 13.44
C LYS A 475 -12.20 -1.03 13.35
N VAL A 476 -11.19 -0.51 14.04
CA VAL A 476 -10.84 0.91 13.96
C VAL A 476 -9.97 1.16 12.73
N HIS A 477 -10.52 1.93 11.79
CA HIS A 477 -9.83 2.24 10.53
C HIS A 477 -9.68 3.74 10.28
N SER A 478 -10.11 4.57 11.21
CA SER A 478 -9.90 6.02 11.21
C SER A 478 -8.42 6.39 11.27
N LYS A 479 -8.06 7.56 10.72
CA LYS A 479 -6.72 8.13 10.79
C LYS A 479 -6.85 9.51 11.37
N ILE A 480 -6.64 9.58 12.68
CA ILE A 480 -6.78 10.78 13.51
C ILE A 480 -5.63 10.86 14.50
N CYS A 481 -5.04 12.04 14.61
CA CYS A 481 -4.06 12.38 15.62
C CYS A 481 -4.44 13.71 16.26
N CYS A 482 -4.42 13.77 17.60
CA CYS A 482 -4.70 14.98 18.37
C CYS A 482 -3.52 15.28 19.31
N ILE A 483 -2.86 16.41 19.11
CA ILE A 483 -1.81 16.94 19.98
C ILE A 483 -2.44 18.03 20.83
N THR A 484 -2.37 17.91 22.17
CA THR A 484 -2.90 18.91 23.11
C THR A 484 -1.75 19.67 23.73
N ARG A 485 -1.81 20.99 23.64
CA ARG A 485 -0.83 21.93 24.22
C ARG A 485 -1.48 22.78 25.31
N GLN A 486 -0.74 23.04 26.39
CA GLN A 486 -1.07 24.03 27.39
C GLN A 486 -0.36 25.32 27.03
N THR A 487 -1.09 26.32 26.59
CA THR A 487 -0.56 27.66 26.28
C THR A 487 -0.96 28.66 27.38
N GLU A 488 -0.47 29.87 27.30
CA GLU A 488 -0.89 30.96 28.21
C GLU A 488 -2.37 31.30 28.05
N ASN A 489 -2.96 31.03 26.88
CA ASN A 489 -4.36 31.28 26.55
C ASN A 489 -5.29 30.07 26.84
N GLY A 490 -4.77 29.00 27.47
CA GLY A 490 -5.50 27.79 27.75
C GLY A 490 -5.09 26.60 26.88
N LEU A 491 -5.96 25.61 26.74
CA LEU A 491 -5.72 24.44 25.91
C LEU A 491 -5.80 24.79 24.43
N GLN A 492 -4.82 24.34 23.67
CA GLN A 492 -4.78 24.38 22.21
C GLN A 492 -4.68 22.98 21.66
N TYR A 493 -5.45 22.69 20.63
CA TYR A 493 -5.41 21.41 19.92
C TYR A 493 -4.74 21.59 18.56
N ILE A 494 -3.94 20.61 18.17
CA ILE A 494 -3.50 20.43 16.77
C ILE A 494 -4.04 19.08 16.35
N THR A 495 -5.04 19.11 15.48
CA THR A 495 -5.73 17.90 15.02
C THR A 495 -5.31 17.60 13.58
N GLN A 496 -4.81 16.39 13.37
CA GLN A 496 -4.54 15.89 12.03
C GLN A 496 -5.52 14.77 11.70
N LEU A 497 -6.12 14.84 10.50
CA LEU A 497 -7.08 13.88 9.95
C LEU A 497 -6.57 13.41 8.59
N GLY A 498 -6.59 12.10 8.35
CA GLY A 498 -6.06 11.51 7.12
C GLY A 498 -7.01 10.58 6.40
N THR A 499 -6.97 10.59 5.06
CA THR A 499 -7.65 9.59 4.24
C THR A 499 -6.88 8.26 4.20
N GLY A 500 -5.57 8.28 4.42
CA GLY A 500 -4.65 7.14 4.35
C GLY A 500 -3.90 6.85 5.64
N ASN A 501 -3.30 5.66 5.71
CA ASN A 501 -2.61 5.15 6.89
C ASN A 501 -1.33 5.94 7.23
N TYR A 502 -0.93 5.90 8.49
CA TYR A 502 0.36 6.40 8.99
C TYR A 502 1.49 5.40 8.66
N ASN A 503 1.87 5.32 7.39
CA ASN A 503 2.89 4.41 6.92
C ASN A 503 3.77 5.10 5.87
N GLU A 504 5.02 5.37 6.23
CA GLU A 504 5.96 6.15 5.43
C GLU A 504 6.36 5.48 4.11
N LYS A 505 6.18 4.15 4.00
CA LYS A 505 6.44 3.40 2.76
C LYS A 505 5.28 3.57 1.79
N THR A 506 4.04 3.35 2.27
CA THR A 506 2.86 3.46 1.42
C THR A 506 2.53 4.91 1.07
N ALA A 507 2.87 5.88 1.93
CA ALA A 507 2.74 7.31 1.65
C ALA A 507 3.60 7.82 0.47
N LYS A 508 4.54 7.00 -0.04
CA LYS A 508 5.32 7.28 -1.25
C LYS A 508 4.69 6.74 -2.53
N LEU A 509 3.62 5.95 -2.40
CA LEU A 509 2.98 5.22 -3.51
C LEU A 509 1.47 5.48 -3.60
N TYR A 510 0.81 5.82 -2.47
CA TYR A 510 -0.64 5.98 -2.38
C TYR A 510 -1.01 7.45 -2.40
N THR A 511 -2.00 7.81 -3.21
CA THR A 511 -2.52 9.18 -3.23
C THR A 511 -3.48 9.37 -2.06
N ASP A 512 -3.07 10.13 -1.06
CA ASP A 512 -3.86 10.41 0.13
C ASP A 512 -3.79 11.90 0.50
N LEU A 513 -4.79 12.35 1.24
CA LEU A 513 -4.89 13.69 1.75
C LEU A 513 -4.78 13.69 3.27
N SER A 514 -3.97 14.61 3.82
CA SER A 514 -3.76 14.78 5.24
C SER A 514 -4.03 16.24 5.61
N PHE A 515 -5.05 16.45 6.43
CA PHE A 515 -5.53 17.75 6.87
C PHE A 515 -5.08 18.02 8.29
N ILE A 516 -4.52 19.21 8.56
CA ILE A 516 -4.06 19.63 9.88
C ILE A 516 -4.70 20.98 10.20
N THR A 517 -5.37 21.07 11.34
CA THR A 517 -6.07 22.27 11.83
C THR A 517 -5.86 22.48 13.32
N THR A 518 -5.99 23.71 13.76
CA THR A 518 -6.06 24.09 15.18
C THR A 518 -7.45 24.62 15.58
N ASP A 519 -8.44 24.41 14.71
CA ASP A 519 -9.82 24.72 15.07
C ASP A 519 -10.25 23.94 16.31
N GLU A 520 -10.84 24.64 17.27
CA GLU A 520 -11.18 24.08 18.58
C GLU A 520 -12.27 23.02 18.49
N THR A 521 -13.20 23.12 17.51
CA THR A 521 -14.28 22.15 17.33
C THR A 521 -13.72 20.80 16.91
N PHE A 522 -12.78 20.80 15.94
CA PHE A 522 -12.05 19.57 15.56
C PHE A 522 -11.25 18.99 16.72
N GLY A 523 -10.65 19.87 17.55
CA GLY A 523 -9.88 19.43 18.72
C GLY A 523 -10.74 18.75 19.78
N ARG A 524 -11.91 19.31 20.07
CA ARG A 524 -12.90 18.74 21.00
C ARG A 524 -13.41 17.39 20.50
N ASP A 525 -13.89 17.34 19.26
CA ASP A 525 -14.36 16.09 18.65
C ASP A 525 -13.26 15.02 18.64
N ALA A 526 -12.01 15.38 18.33
CA ALA A 526 -10.89 14.44 18.40
C ALA A 526 -10.64 13.91 19.82
N THR A 527 -10.77 14.77 20.84
CA THR A 527 -10.62 14.37 22.25
C THR A 527 -11.76 13.43 22.66
N ASP A 528 -12.98 13.76 22.29
CA ASP A 528 -14.17 12.93 22.54
C ASP A 528 -14.10 11.60 21.77
N PHE A 529 -13.61 11.62 20.53
CA PHE A 529 -13.35 10.40 19.78
C PHE A 529 -12.44 9.44 20.56
N PHE A 530 -11.28 9.90 21.05
CA PHE A 530 -10.38 9.02 21.81
C PHE A 530 -10.94 8.59 23.16
N ARG A 531 -11.73 9.44 23.84
CA ARG A 531 -12.46 9.05 25.05
C ARG A 531 -13.44 7.92 24.74
N ASN A 532 -14.22 8.06 23.69
CA ASN A 532 -15.19 7.07 23.25
C ASN A 532 -14.52 5.76 22.83
N MET A 533 -13.38 5.82 22.15
CA MET A 533 -12.59 4.62 21.81
C MET A 533 -12.14 3.88 23.08
N ALA A 534 -11.70 4.60 24.11
CA ALA A 534 -11.24 4.01 25.37
C ALA A 534 -12.40 3.40 26.20
N LEU A 535 -13.62 3.89 26.01
CA LEU A 535 -14.83 3.42 26.70
C LEU A 535 -15.66 2.42 25.86
N GLU A 536 -15.18 2.03 24.69
CA GLU A 536 -15.91 1.22 23.71
C GLU A 536 -17.32 1.78 23.40
N ASN A 537 -17.44 3.12 23.37
CA ASN A 537 -18.68 3.82 23.08
C ASN A 537 -18.73 4.24 21.59
N ALA A 538 -19.60 3.63 20.81
CA ALA A 538 -19.81 3.98 19.40
C ALA A 538 -20.98 4.98 19.18
N SER A 539 -21.69 5.38 20.24
CA SER A 539 -23.00 6.04 20.15
C SER A 539 -22.98 7.53 20.48
N ASP A 540 -21.82 8.17 20.51
CA ASP A 540 -21.73 9.60 20.83
C ASP A 540 -21.92 10.49 19.59
N ASP A 541 -22.43 11.69 19.79
CA ASP A 541 -22.56 12.71 18.77
C ASP A 541 -21.33 13.60 18.74
N TYR A 542 -20.94 14.04 17.54
CA TYR A 542 -19.81 14.92 17.29
C TYR A 542 -20.32 16.19 16.61
N ASP A 543 -19.67 17.31 16.91
CA ASP A 543 -20.08 18.62 16.39
C ASP A 543 -19.75 18.77 14.89
N ILE A 544 -18.61 18.23 14.44
CA ILE A 544 -18.09 18.41 13.08
C ILE A 544 -17.65 17.11 12.39
N LEU A 545 -17.19 16.13 13.14
CA LEU A 545 -16.80 14.83 12.61
C LEU A 545 -18.03 13.95 12.35
N TRP A 546 -18.04 13.26 11.23
CA TRP A 546 -18.97 12.14 11.03
C TRP A 546 -18.24 10.84 11.36
N VAL A 547 -18.75 10.08 12.31
CA VAL A 547 -18.11 8.83 12.75
C VAL A 547 -19.00 7.63 12.40
N ALA A 548 -18.43 6.67 11.66
CA ALA A 548 -19.08 5.38 11.46
C ALA A 548 -18.91 4.51 12.72
N PRO A 549 -19.89 3.60 13.01
CA PRO A 549 -20.93 3.11 12.12
C PRO A 549 -22.23 3.95 12.08
N LEU A 550 -22.38 4.99 12.90
CA LEU A 550 -23.69 5.61 13.10
C LEU A 550 -23.96 6.84 12.21
N GLN A 551 -22.93 7.63 11.86
CA GLN A 551 -23.16 8.96 11.27
C GLN A 551 -22.80 9.05 9.78
N ILE A 552 -21.71 8.45 9.29
CA ILE A 552 -21.23 8.68 7.90
C ILE A 552 -22.31 8.35 6.87
N LYS A 553 -22.91 7.16 6.95
CA LYS A 553 -23.90 6.71 5.97
C LYS A 553 -25.19 7.55 5.99
N PRO A 554 -25.82 7.83 7.13
CA PRO A 554 -26.96 8.73 7.19
C PRO A 554 -26.68 10.12 6.64
N TYR A 555 -25.53 10.71 6.94
CA TYR A 555 -25.17 12.05 6.44
C TYR A 555 -24.87 12.08 4.94
N ILE A 556 -24.24 11.03 4.39
CA ILE A 556 -24.08 10.89 2.94
C ILE A 556 -25.45 10.81 2.26
N ILE A 557 -26.37 10.00 2.78
CA ILE A 557 -27.73 9.86 2.25
C ILE A 557 -28.46 11.19 2.32
N ALA A 558 -28.43 11.89 3.46
CA ALA A 558 -29.03 13.22 3.61
C ALA A 558 -28.42 14.26 2.65
N GLY A 559 -27.10 14.19 2.42
CA GLY A 559 -26.41 15.03 1.44
C GLY A 559 -26.91 14.78 0.01
N ILE A 560 -27.15 13.52 -0.36
CA ILE A 560 -27.72 13.13 -1.68
C ILE A 560 -29.18 13.58 -1.76
N ASP A 561 -30.00 13.35 -0.71
CA ASP A 561 -31.41 13.81 -0.66
C ASP A 561 -31.51 15.32 -0.90
N LYS A 562 -30.59 16.10 -0.33
CA LYS A 562 -30.54 17.54 -0.56
C LYS A 562 -30.30 17.88 -2.04
N GLN A 563 -29.47 17.11 -2.75
CA GLN A 563 -29.25 17.33 -4.18
C GLN A 563 -30.50 16.94 -5.00
N ILE A 564 -31.20 15.87 -4.61
CA ILE A 564 -32.49 15.48 -5.21
C ILE A 564 -33.52 16.59 -5.06
N GLU A 565 -33.63 17.23 -3.88
CA GLU A 565 -34.53 18.35 -3.64
C GLU A 565 -34.21 19.56 -4.54
N LEU A 566 -32.91 19.89 -4.70
CA LEU A 566 -32.46 20.97 -5.55
C LEU A 566 -32.79 20.68 -7.03
N ALA A 567 -32.49 19.48 -7.51
CA ALA A 567 -32.81 19.06 -8.87
C ALA A 567 -34.31 19.14 -9.17
N LYS A 568 -35.17 18.68 -8.26
CA LYS A 568 -36.63 18.77 -8.39
C LYS A 568 -37.13 20.21 -8.47
N LYS A 569 -36.41 21.18 -7.91
CA LYS A 569 -36.69 22.61 -7.99
C LYS A 569 -36.08 23.30 -9.22
N GLY A 570 -35.29 22.57 -10.02
CA GLY A 570 -34.51 23.13 -11.12
C GLY A 570 -33.32 23.99 -10.66
N GLU A 571 -32.87 23.86 -9.41
CA GLU A 571 -31.75 24.56 -8.84
C GLU A 571 -30.42 23.81 -9.15
N PRO A 572 -29.28 24.54 -9.24
CA PRO A 572 -27.99 23.89 -9.46
C PRO A 572 -27.66 22.84 -8.39
N CYS A 573 -27.29 21.65 -8.83
CA CYS A 573 -27.00 20.52 -7.97
C CYS A 573 -25.88 19.65 -8.58
N GLY A 574 -25.32 18.70 -7.81
CA GLY A 574 -24.33 17.77 -8.31
C GLY A 574 -23.70 16.92 -7.20
N LEU A 575 -23.13 15.78 -7.61
CA LEU A 575 -22.39 14.87 -6.73
C LEU A 575 -21.04 14.52 -7.35
N MET A 576 -19.99 14.61 -6.54
CA MET A 576 -18.61 14.34 -6.92
C MET A 576 -17.97 13.44 -5.87
N PHE A 577 -17.84 12.14 -6.13
CA PHE A 577 -17.27 11.20 -5.18
C PHE A 577 -16.02 10.53 -5.73
N LYS A 578 -14.96 10.50 -4.90
CA LYS A 578 -13.76 9.67 -5.10
C LYS A 578 -13.68 8.66 -3.98
N THR A 579 -13.56 7.38 -4.32
CA THR A 579 -13.50 6.27 -3.37
C THR A 579 -12.75 5.08 -3.98
N ASN A 580 -12.26 4.16 -3.15
CA ASN A 580 -11.66 2.93 -3.68
C ASN A 580 -12.71 1.92 -4.11
N SER A 581 -13.87 1.90 -3.45
CA SER A 581 -14.94 0.95 -3.76
C SER A 581 -16.30 1.49 -3.37
N ILE A 582 -17.31 1.17 -4.17
CA ILE A 582 -18.71 1.42 -3.88
C ILE A 582 -19.49 0.11 -3.92
N THR A 583 -19.97 -0.35 -2.75
CA THR A 583 -20.68 -1.63 -2.59
C THR A 583 -21.87 -1.55 -1.64
N ASP A 584 -22.10 -0.42 -0.95
CA ASP A 584 -23.23 -0.24 -0.06
C ASP A 584 -24.52 -0.09 -0.84
N ARG A 585 -25.45 -1.02 -0.64
CA ARG A 585 -26.69 -1.08 -1.41
C ARG A 585 -27.56 0.16 -1.21
N ALA A 586 -27.68 0.65 0.02
CA ALA A 586 -28.54 1.81 0.30
C ALA A 586 -28.00 3.08 -0.35
N ILE A 587 -26.66 3.28 -0.35
CA ILE A 587 -26.03 4.41 -1.02
C ILE A 587 -26.21 4.28 -2.56
N ILE A 588 -26.03 3.09 -3.12
CA ILE A 588 -26.19 2.87 -4.57
C ILE A 588 -27.62 3.14 -5.00
N ASP A 589 -28.62 2.63 -4.27
CA ASP A 589 -30.03 2.88 -4.56
C ASP A 589 -30.37 4.37 -4.47
N LYS A 590 -29.78 5.10 -3.50
CA LYS A 590 -29.96 6.55 -3.36
C LYS A 590 -29.30 7.34 -4.50
N LEU A 591 -28.14 6.88 -5.02
CA LEU A 591 -27.51 7.48 -6.20
C LEU A 591 -28.35 7.25 -7.47
N ALA A 592 -28.99 6.08 -7.60
CA ALA A 592 -29.91 5.84 -8.71
C ALA A 592 -31.15 6.75 -8.61
N GLU A 593 -31.73 6.94 -7.42
CA GLU A 593 -32.81 7.90 -7.19
C GLU A 593 -32.38 9.35 -7.56
N ALA A 594 -31.16 9.74 -7.18
CA ALA A 594 -30.63 11.05 -7.53
C ALA A 594 -30.44 11.23 -9.04
N SER A 595 -29.96 10.20 -9.74
CA SER A 595 -29.87 10.20 -11.21
C SER A 595 -31.24 10.35 -11.86
N GLN A 596 -32.26 9.60 -11.38
CA GLN A 596 -33.64 9.71 -11.88
C GLN A 596 -34.23 11.11 -11.64
N ALA A 597 -33.81 11.80 -10.60
CA ALA A 597 -34.20 13.19 -10.33
C ALA A 597 -33.43 14.22 -11.20
N GLY A 598 -32.47 13.79 -12.02
CA GLY A 598 -31.68 14.67 -12.89
C GLY A 598 -30.40 15.23 -12.24
N VAL A 599 -29.96 14.70 -11.09
CA VAL A 599 -28.69 15.13 -10.46
C VAL A 599 -27.50 14.59 -11.28
N PRO A 600 -26.57 15.42 -11.76
CA PRO A 600 -25.34 14.95 -12.37
C PRO A 600 -24.41 14.33 -11.30
N ILE A 601 -23.94 13.11 -11.55
CA ILE A 601 -23.15 12.31 -10.61
C ILE A 601 -21.86 11.85 -11.24
N THR A 602 -20.73 12.21 -10.66
CA THR A 602 -19.41 11.77 -11.10
C THR A 602 -18.73 10.96 -10.01
N LEU A 603 -18.40 9.71 -10.32
CA LEU A 603 -17.77 8.75 -9.39
C LEU A 603 -16.39 8.36 -9.93
N LEU A 604 -15.31 8.67 -9.20
CA LEU A 604 -13.98 8.15 -9.46
C LEU A 604 -13.75 6.97 -8.51
N VAL A 605 -13.90 5.74 -9.05
CA VAL A 605 -13.85 4.49 -8.29
C VAL A 605 -12.68 3.64 -8.79
N ARG A 606 -11.59 3.57 -8.01
CA ARG A 606 -10.40 2.82 -8.41
C ARG A 606 -10.68 1.33 -8.62
N GLY A 607 -11.39 0.70 -7.70
CA GLY A 607 -11.56 -0.77 -7.63
C GLY A 607 -12.97 -1.22 -7.93
N ILE A 608 -13.67 -1.67 -6.88
CA ILE A 608 -15.00 -2.28 -7.00
C ILE A 608 -16.07 -1.22 -7.20
N SER A 609 -16.83 -1.33 -8.29
CA SER A 609 -18.09 -0.62 -8.47
C SER A 609 -19.23 -1.62 -8.56
N CYS A 610 -20.17 -1.59 -7.59
CA CYS A 610 -21.41 -2.35 -7.68
C CYS A 610 -22.55 -1.56 -8.33
N ILE A 611 -22.36 -0.26 -8.62
CA ILE A 611 -23.27 0.52 -9.45
C ILE A 611 -22.80 0.46 -10.91
N VAL A 612 -23.75 0.27 -11.82
CA VAL A 612 -23.58 0.31 -13.28
C VAL A 612 -24.14 1.65 -13.77
N PRO A 613 -23.33 2.48 -14.44
CA PRO A 613 -23.77 3.77 -14.97
C PRO A 613 -24.54 3.61 -16.28
N GLY A 614 -25.25 4.67 -16.73
CA GLY A 614 -25.83 4.77 -18.05
C GLY A 614 -27.00 3.82 -18.32
N VAL A 615 -27.60 3.24 -17.29
CA VAL A 615 -28.78 2.35 -17.41
C VAL A 615 -30.02 3.22 -17.55
N GLU A 616 -30.73 3.05 -18.68
CA GLU A 616 -31.95 3.80 -19.03
C GLU A 616 -33.00 3.72 -17.91
N GLY A 617 -33.55 4.87 -17.55
CA GLY A 617 -34.55 5.03 -16.47
C GLY A 617 -33.99 4.92 -15.05
N PHE A 618 -32.67 4.71 -14.86
CA PHE A 618 -32.08 4.51 -13.51
C PHE A 618 -30.80 5.33 -13.28
N THR A 619 -29.78 5.16 -14.09
CA THR A 619 -28.43 5.72 -13.82
C THR A 619 -27.86 6.49 -15.00
N GLU A 620 -28.69 7.10 -15.82
CA GLU A 620 -28.35 7.85 -17.02
C GLU A 620 -27.45 9.05 -16.71
N ASN A 621 -27.63 9.67 -15.54
CA ASN A 621 -26.85 10.81 -15.06
C ASN A 621 -25.65 10.41 -14.19
N VAL A 622 -25.31 9.12 -14.13
CA VAL A 622 -24.17 8.62 -13.40
C VAL A 622 -23.03 8.33 -14.36
N ARG A 623 -21.88 8.92 -14.09
CA ARG A 623 -20.61 8.60 -14.75
C ARG A 623 -19.66 7.93 -13.76
N VAL A 624 -19.12 6.76 -14.08
CA VAL A 624 -18.15 6.04 -13.24
C VAL A 624 -16.84 5.89 -14.01
N VAL A 625 -15.75 6.35 -13.41
CA VAL A 625 -14.41 6.25 -13.98
C VAL A 625 -13.42 5.64 -13.00
N SER A 626 -12.31 5.14 -13.52
CA SER A 626 -11.27 4.48 -12.75
C SER A 626 -9.88 4.83 -13.28
N ILE A 627 -8.94 5.12 -12.39
CA ILE A 627 -7.51 5.28 -12.70
C ILE A 627 -6.75 4.16 -12.02
N VAL A 628 -5.98 3.42 -12.82
CA VAL A 628 -4.96 2.46 -12.37
C VAL A 628 -3.67 2.87 -13.06
N GLY A 629 -2.68 3.32 -12.28
CA GLY A 629 -1.44 3.86 -12.80
C GLY A 629 -0.28 3.63 -11.82
N ARG A 630 0.79 4.39 -12.00
CA ARG A 630 2.02 4.34 -11.20
C ARG A 630 1.77 4.52 -9.70
N LEU A 631 0.85 5.42 -9.35
CA LEU A 631 0.43 5.70 -7.99
C LEU A 631 -0.93 5.07 -7.73
N LEU A 632 -1.13 4.57 -6.51
CA LEU A 632 -2.40 3.96 -6.14
C LEU A 632 -3.38 5.03 -5.68
N GLU A 633 -4.43 5.27 -6.47
CA GLU A 633 -5.52 6.18 -6.10
C GLU A 633 -6.22 5.67 -4.84
N HIS A 634 -6.11 6.44 -3.72
CA HIS A 634 -6.54 5.95 -2.41
C HIS A 634 -7.36 6.96 -1.60
N SER A 635 -7.24 8.26 -1.86
CA SER A 635 -8.01 9.29 -1.14
C SER A 635 -9.52 9.12 -1.31
N ARG A 636 -10.29 9.52 -0.28
CA ARG A 636 -11.75 9.54 -0.30
C ARG A 636 -12.21 10.97 -0.17
N ILE A 637 -13.01 11.40 -1.15
CA ILE A 637 -13.54 12.75 -1.28
C ILE A 637 -15.03 12.64 -1.55
N TYR A 638 -15.86 13.34 -0.81
CA TYR A 638 -17.30 13.43 -1.02
C TYR A 638 -17.71 14.88 -1.22
N GLY A 639 -18.14 15.23 -2.43
CA GLY A 639 -18.58 16.56 -2.82
C GLY A 639 -20.09 16.62 -3.08
N PHE A 640 -20.76 17.62 -2.52
CA PHE A 640 -22.20 17.84 -2.62
C PHE A 640 -22.48 19.27 -3.08
N GLY A 641 -23.21 19.44 -4.16
CA GLY A 641 -23.59 20.73 -4.76
C GLY A 641 -22.91 21.02 -6.07
N PRO A 642 -23.25 22.14 -6.74
CA PRO A 642 -22.56 22.57 -7.93
C PRO A 642 -21.13 23.02 -7.61
N ARG A 643 -20.25 23.01 -8.61
CA ARG A 643 -18.80 23.23 -8.46
C ARG A 643 -18.44 24.47 -7.62
N GLU A 644 -19.13 25.56 -7.87
CA GLU A 644 -18.83 26.87 -7.28
C GLU A 644 -19.07 26.91 -5.76
N THR A 645 -20.09 26.19 -5.30
CA THR A 645 -20.50 26.17 -3.90
C THR A 645 -20.43 24.76 -3.28
N MET A 646 -19.70 23.84 -3.93
CA MET A 646 -19.58 22.45 -3.52
C MET A 646 -19.06 22.33 -2.08
N ARG A 647 -19.80 21.63 -1.25
CA ARG A 647 -19.32 21.22 0.06
C ARG A 647 -18.49 19.96 -0.09
N VAL A 648 -17.26 20.00 0.39
CA VAL A 648 -16.29 18.89 0.28
C VAL A 648 -16.01 18.30 1.64
N TYR A 649 -16.10 16.98 1.71
CA TYR A 649 -15.72 16.17 2.85
C TYR A 649 -14.60 15.21 2.46
N LEU A 650 -13.62 15.07 3.33
CA LEU A 650 -12.60 14.03 3.26
C LEU A 650 -12.96 12.88 4.20
N SER A 651 -12.54 11.65 3.90
CA SER A 651 -12.91 10.50 4.72
C SER A 651 -11.84 9.41 4.73
N SER A 652 -11.83 8.61 5.80
CA SER A 652 -11.12 7.32 5.85
C SER A 652 -11.95 6.17 5.27
N ALA A 653 -13.27 6.36 5.11
CA ALA A 653 -14.22 5.34 4.66
C ALA A 653 -14.32 5.27 3.13
N ASP A 654 -14.45 4.06 2.61
CA ASP A 654 -15.00 3.80 1.28
C ASP A 654 -16.54 3.64 1.37
N LEU A 655 -17.24 3.77 0.25
CA LEU A 655 -18.71 3.57 0.17
C LEU A 655 -19.09 2.08 0.20
N MET A 656 -18.62 1.40 1.24
CA MET A 656 -18.80 -0.03 1.43
C MET A 656 -19.59 -0.33 2.70
N THR A 657 -20.50 -1.29 2.65
CA THR A 657 -21.32 -1.71 3.81
C THR A 657 -20.45 -2.01 5.04
N ARG A 658 -19.30 -2.70 4.88
CA ARG A 658 -18.41 -2.97 6.00
C ARG A 658 -17.76 -1.72 6.61
N ASN A 659 -17.49 -0.66 5.81
CA ASN A 659 -16.96 0.60 6.33
C ASN A 659 -18.06 1.38 7.05
N MET A 660 -19.26 1.34 6.52
CA MET A 660 -20.41 2.07 7.07
C MET A 660 -20.97 1.44 8.35
N ASP A 661 -21.00 0.07 8.44
CA ASP A 661 -21.75 -0.65 9.45
C ASP A 661 -20.86 -1.48 10.41
N LYS A 662 -19.57 -1.73 10.09
CA LYS A 662 -18.70 -2.68 10.81
C LYS A 662 -17.31 -2.14 11.12
N ARG A 663 -17.09 -0.83 10.94
CA ARG A 663 -15.83 -0.16 11.24
C ARG A 663 -16.06 1.18 11.93
N VAL A 664 -15.04 1.61 12.67
CA VAL A 664 -14.91 3.00 13.10
C VAL A 664 -14.11 3.74 12.03
N GLU A 665 -14.79 4.60 11.31
CA GLU A 665 -14.24 5.47 10.25
C GLU A 665 -14.58 6.92 10.58
N ILE A 666 -13.88 7.86 9.97
CA ILE A 666 -14.16 9.29 10.11
C ILE A 666 -14.35 9.96 8.75
N ALA A 667 -15.21 10.98 8.75
CA ALA A 667 -15.29 11.96 7.67
C ALA A 667 -15.39 13.36 8.28
N TRP A 668 -14.89 14.37 7.57
CA TRP A 668 -14.84 15.74 8.05
C TRP A 668 -14.97 16.74 6.89
N PRO A 669 -15.62 17.90 7.11
CA PRO A 669 -15.73 18.94 6.11
C PRO A 669 -14.43 19.70 5.96
N VAL A 670 -14.16 20.20 4.75
CA VAL A 670 -13.11 21.18 4.49
C VAL A 670 -13.74 22.55 4.35
N LEU A 671 -13.67 23.32 5.44
CA LEU A 671 -14.35 24.62 5.55
C LEU A 671 -13.58 25.75 4.87
N ASN A 672 -12.24 25.64 4.85
CA ASN A 672 -11.36 26.62 4.19
C ASN A 672 -11.55 26.60 2.67
N ASP A 673 -11.91 27.74 2.11
CA ASP A 673 -12.21 27.88 0.68
C ASP A 673 -11.02 27.57 -0.21
N GLU A 674 -9.81 28.00 0.16
CA GLU A 674 -8.60 27.74 -0.62
C GLU A 674 -8.28 26.23 -0.66
N LEU A 675 -8.34 25.58 0.48
CA LEU A 675 -8.10 24.13 0.58
C LEU A 675 -9.20 23.33 -0.13
N ARG A 676 -10.44 23.77 -0.02
CA ARG A 676 -11.58 23.18 -0.72
C ARG A 676 -11.39 23.24 -2.24
N GLN A 677 -11.02 24.42 -2.80
CA GLN A 677 -10.73 24.57 -4.21
C GLN A 677 -9.52 23.73 -4.66
N LYS A 678 -8.48 23.60 -3.83
CA LYS A 678 -7.34 22.71 -4.11
C LYS A 678 -7.79 21.26 -4.28
N ILE A 679 -8.72 20.78 -3.43
CA ILE A 679 -9.27 19.42 -3.53
C ILE A 679 -10.14 19.23 -4.77
N ILE A 680 -11.00 20.20 -5.08
CA ILE A 680 -11.83 20.16 -6.31
C ILE A 680 -10.93 20.13 -7.54
N SER A 681 -9.93 21.00 -7.63
CA SER A 681 -8.96 21.03 -8.74
C SER A 681 -8.16 19.72 -8.85
N TYR A 682 -7.77 19.11 -7.73
CA TYR A 682 -7.14 17.79 -7.73
C TYR A 682 -8.06 16.73 -8.37
N PHE A 683 -9.33 16.69 -7.96
CA PHE A 683 -10.30 15.76 -8.56
C PHE A 683 -10.50 16.02 -10.05
N GLU A 684 -10.68 17.28 -10.45
CA GLU A 684 -10.83 17.69 -11.85
C GLU A 684 -9.60 17.28 -12.68
N THR A 685 -8.39 17.45 -12.16
CA THR A 685 -7.16 16.99 -12.81
C THR A 685 -7.19 15.48 -13.05
N CYS A 686 -7.66 14.68 -12.09
CA CYS A 686 -7.86 13.25 -12.28
C CYS A 686 -8.89 12.96 -13.40
N MET A 687 -9.96 13.75 -13.49
CA MET A 687 -11.01 13.57 -14.50
C MET A 687 -10.59 13.95 -15.92
N THR A 688 -9.54 14.75 -16.08
CA THR A 688 -8.97 15.11 -17.40
C THR A 688 -7.92 14.09 -17.89
N ASP A 689 -7.61 13.06 -17.09
CA ASP A 689 -6.66 12.01 -17.47
C ASP A 689 -7.16 11.26 -18.72
N THR A 690 -6.34 11.21 -19.75
CA THR A 690 -6.61 10.45 -20.98
C THR A 690 -5.61 9.30 -21.18
N ALA A 691 -4.57 9.21 -20.34
CA ALA A 691 -3.57 8.17 -20.43
C ALA A 691 -3.99 6.88 -19.70
N LYS A 692 -4.52 7.04 -18.50
CA LYS A 692 -4.79 5.90 -17.58
C LYS A 692 -6.27 5.77 -17.18
N LEU A 693 -7.09 6.81 -17.40
CA LEU A 693 -8.49 6.79 -17.02
C LEU A 693 -9.29 5.84 -17.92
N ARG A 694 -10.18 5.07 -17.32
CA ARG A 694 -11.12 4.16 -17.95
C ARG A 694 -12.52 4.45 -17.48
N GLU A 695 -13.48 4.40 -18.38
CA GLU A 695 -14.88 4.63 -18.11
C GLU A 695 -15.66 3.32 -18.07
N LEU A 696 -16.46 3.13 -17.02
CA LEU A 696 -17.35 1.98 -16.86
C LEU A 696 -18.57 2.15 -17.78
N LEU A 697 -18.86 1.12 -18.57
CA LEU A 697 -19.97 1.08 -19.51
C LEU A 697 -21.21 0.42 -18.91
N PRO A 698 -22.43 0.60 -19.52
CA PRO A 698 -23.67 -0.01 -19.05
C PRO A 698 -23.69 -1.53 -18.99
N ASP A 699 -22.81 -2.19 -19.72
CA ASP A 699 -22.66 -3.64 -19.70
C ASP A 699 -21.73 -4.16 -18.59
N GLY A 700 -21.09 -3.24 -17.83
CA GLY A 700 -20.15 -3.57 -16.76
C GLY A 700 -18.70 -3.76 -17.23
N THR A 701 -18.40 -3.48 -18.49
CA THR A 701 -17.03 -3.45 -19.02
C THR A 701 -16.41 -2.06 -18.87
N TYR A 702 -15.08 -1.94 -19.03
CA TYR A 702 -14.38 -0.66 -18.98
C TYR A 702 -13.74 -0.34 -20.33
N THR A 703 -13.91 0.90 -20.80
CA THR A 703 -13.23 1.41 -21.99
C THR A 703 -12.13 2.41 -21.60
N PRO A 704 -10.91 2.32 -22.18
CA PRO A 704 -9.85 3.27 -21.93
C PRO A 704 -10.11 4.58 -22.69
N LEU A 705 -10.01 5.74 -22.02
CA LEU A 705 -10.16 7.04 -22.68
C LEU A 705 -9.06 7.33 -23.68
N ARG A 706 -7.91 6.69 -23.56
CA ARG A 706 -6.83 6.77 -24.54
C ARG A 706 -7.27 6.43 -25.96
N SER A 707 -8.24 5.55 -26.12
CA SER A 707 -8.82 5.19 -27.44
C SER A 707 -9.54 6.37 -28.12
N PHE A 708 -9.85 7.43 -27.39
CA PHE A 708 -10.51 8.63 -27.92
C PHE A 708 -9.54 9.82 -28.14
N VAL A 709 -8.24 9.66 -27.81
CA VAL A 709 -7.20 10.65 -28.07
C VAL A 709 -6.92 10.67 -29.59
N ARG A 710 -6.88 11.85 -30.19
CA ARG A 710 -6.63 12.00 -31.63
C ARG A 710 -5.21 11.61 -31.98
N GLU A 711 -5.03 11.10 -33.19
CA GLU A 711 -3.70 10.78 -33.72
C GLU A 711 -2.81 12.05 -33.73
N GLY A 712 -1.64 11.95 -33.09
CA GLY A 712 -0.69 13.08 -32.95
C GLY A 712 -0.87 13.91 -31.68
N GLU A 713 -1.90 13.66 -30.88
CA GLU A 713 -2.05 14.26 -29.53
C GLU A 713 -1.43 13.33 -28.47
N GLU A 714 -0.63 13.90 -27.56
CA GLU A 714 -0.10 13.12 -26.43
C GLU A 714 -1.17 12.95 -25.34
N PRO A 715 -1.37 11.71 -24.84
CA PRO A 715 -2.29 11.48 -23.74
C PRO A 715 -1.85 12.23 -22.48
N PHE A 716 -2.79 12.81 -21.75
CA PHE A 716 -2.55 13.50 -20.50
C PHE A 716 -2.57 12.49 -19.34
N ASP A 717 -1.45 12.39 -18.60
CA ASP A 717 -1.31 11.58 -17.38
C ASP A 717 -1.42 12.51 -16.16
N SER A 718 -2.50 12.36 -15.40
CA SER A 718 -2.81 13.20 -14.23
C SER A 718 -1.79 13.00 -13.10
N GLN A 719 -1.27 11.79 -12.90
CA GLN A 719 -0.30 11.50 -11.84
C GLN A 719 1.06 12.12 -12.16
N GLU A 720 1.55 11.99 -13.38
CA GLU A 720 2.79 12.65 -13.83
C GLU A 720 2.66 14.18 -13.83
N HIS A 721 1.49 14.72 -14.18
CA HIS A 721 1.20 16.14 -14.07
C HIS A 721 1.31 16.64 -12.64
N LEU A 722 0.67 15.96 -11.67
CA LEU A 722 0.68 16.33 -10.26
C LEU A 722 2.09 16.19 -9.62
N ILE A 723 2.89 15.20 -10.06
CA ILE A 723 4.32 15.11 -9.71
C ILE A 723 5.07 16.36 -10.14
N LYS A 724 4.93 16.77 -11.42
CA LYS A 724 5.59 17.96 -11.94
C LYS A 724 5.11 19.23 -11.24
N GLN A 725 3.80 19.34 -10.99
CA GLN A 725 3.22 20.47 -10.26
C GLN A 725 3.82 20.63 -8.88
N ALA A 726 3.95 19.52 -8.10
CA ALA A 726 4.59 19.56 -6.78
C ALA A 726 6.06 19.97 -6.83
N GLN A 727 6.81 19.51 -7.83
CA GLN A 727 8.20 19.90 -8.05
C GLN A 727 8.33 21.40 -8.38
N VAL A 728 7.48 21.93 -9.28
CA VAL A 728 7.46 23.36 -9.65
C VAL A 728 7.07 24.21 -8.45
N ALA A 729 6.02 23.84 -7.72
CA ALA A 729 5.58 24.56 -6.52
C ALA A 729 6.68 24.60 -5.45
N ARG A 730 7.39 23.49 -5.23
CA ARG A 730 8.53 23.47 -4.29
C ARG A 730 9.68 24.34 -4.74
N ALA A 731 10.03 24.32 -6.01
CA ALA A 731 11.10 25.18 -6.57
C ALA A 731 10.77 26.66 -6.41
N ALA A 732 9.50 27.05 -6.64
CA ALA A 732 9.03 28.42 -6.42
C ALA A 732 9.14 28.82 -4.92
N ALA A 733 8.64 27.97 -4.02
CA ALA A 733 8.74 28.21 -2.57
C ALA A 733 10.19 28.37 -2.08
N VAL A 734 11.12 27.56 -2.59
CA VAL A 734 12.55 27.69 -2.25
C VAL A 734 13.12 29.04 -2.70
N ARG A 735 12.73 29.56 -3.88
CA ARG A 735 13.16 30.88 -4.35
C ARG A 735 12.61 31.99 -3.45
N GLU A 736 11.34 31.94 -3.12
CA GLU A 736 10.71 32.92 -2.22
C GLU A 736 11.32 32.88 -0.80
N GLU A 737 11.60 31.68 -0.25
CA GLU A 737 12.29 31.52 1.02
C GLU A 737 13.67 32.17 0.98
N ALA A 738 14.42 31.99 -0.10
CA ALA A 738 15.75 32.59 -0.28
C ALA A 738 15.69 34.12 -0.39
N GLU A 739 14.72 34.64 -1.15
CA GLU A 739 14.49 36.10 -1.29
C GLU A 739 14.09 36.74 0.05
N ARG A 740 13.17 36.13 0.80
CA ARG A 740 12.80 36.57 2.14
C ARG A 740 14.01 36.57 3.10
N ALA A 741 14.84 35.51 3.04
CA ALA A 741 16.05 35.43 3.86
C ALA A 741 17.09 36.52 3.50
N ALA A 742 17.25 36.81 2.19
CA ALA A 742 18.11 37.88 1.71
C ALA A 742 17.62 39.26 2.19
N ASN A 743 16.32 39.54 2.05
CA ASN A 743 15.70 40.79 2.52
C ASN A 743 15.80 40.97 4.04
N ARG A 744 15.62 39.91 4.83
CA ARG A 744 15.85 39.96 6.31
C ARG A 744 17.29 40.33 6.65
N ARG A 745 18.27 39.73 5.96
CA ARG A 745 19.70 40.04 6.18
C ARG A 745 20.01 41.51 5.84
N GLN A 746 19.45 42.03 4.74
CA GLN A 746 19.61 43.42 4.36
C GLN A 746 18.98 44.38 5.39
N ASN A 747 17.79 44.08 5.89
CA ASN A 747 17.10 44.87 6.89
C ASN A 747 17.86 44.86 8.23
N VAL A 748 18.39 43.68 8.68
CA VAL A 748 19.20 43.59 9.89
C VAL A 748 20.47 44.43 9.75
N SER A 749 21.18 44.31 8.61
CA SER A 749 22.38 45.12 8.37
C SER A 749 22.10 46.62 8.29
N GLN A 750 20.91 47.06 7.82
CA GLN A 750 20.48 48.44 7.83
C GLN A 750 20.10 48.93 9.23
N VAL A 751 19.51 48.08 10.07
CA VAL A 751 19.22 48.42 11.49
C VAL A 751 20.50 48.52 12.28
N ASP A 752 21.40 47.54 12.15
CA ASP A 752 22.70 47.55 12.81
C ASP A 752 23.56 48.80 12.40
N SER A 753 23.50 49.15 11.09
CA SER A 753 24.23 50.35 10.63
C SER A 753 23.61 51.65 11.11
N LYS A 754 22.27 51.71 11.27
CA LYS A 754 21.59 52.90 11.86
C LYS A 754 21.84 53.00 13.38
N GLU A 755 21.87 51.87 14.10
CA GLU A 755 22.23 51.88 15.53
C GLU A 755 23.69 52.21 15.75
N ALA A 756 24.59 51.69 14.90
CA ALA A 756 26.00 52.05 14.94
C ALA A 756 26.22 53.55 14.63
N ALA A 757 25.49 54.10 13.63
CA ALA A 757 25.53 55.52 13.31
C ALA A 757 25.00 56.37 14.45
N LYS A 758 23.89 56.02 15.09
CA LYS A 758 23.38 56.69 16.30
C LYS A 758 24.34 56.60 17.48
N ALA A 759 25.02 55.48 17.68
CA ALA A 759 26.01 55.31 18.73
C ALA A 759 27.29 56.20 18.49
N VAL A 760 27.65 56.34 17.20
CA VAL A 760 28.73 57.22 16.79
C VAL A 760 28.36 58.72 17.01
N GLU A 761 27.12 59.10 16.57
CA GLU A 761 26.62 60.49 16.83
C GLU A 761 26.53 60.81 18.32
N ALA A 762 26.06 59.84 19.15
CA ALA A 762 26.03 60.06 20.61
C ALA A 762 27.43 60.24 21.21
N LYS A 763 28.43 59.48 20.75
CA LYS A 763 29.80 59.62 21.17
C LYS A 763 30.44 60.93 20.70
N ILE A 764 30.09 61.43 19.51
CA ILE A 764 30.54 62.73 19.00
C ILE A 764 29.94 63.88 19.87
N ALA A 765 28.65 63.82 20.18
CA ALA A 765 27.98 64.78 21.05
C ALA A 765 28.53 64.77 22.48
N GLU A 766 28.89 63.58 23.01
CA GLU A 766 29.56 63.48 24.33
C GLU A 766 30.98 64.04 24.31
N ALA A 767 31.73 63.86 23.22
CA ALA A 767 33.05 64.44 23.01
C ALA A 767 32.99 65.97 22.84
N GLU A 768 32.02 66.50 22.12
CA GLU A 768 31.80 67.97 21.97
C GLU A 768 31.34 68.56 23.29
N ALA A 769 30.51 67.89 24.06
CA ALA A 769 30.12 68.35 25.39
C ALA A 769 31.30 68.35 26.38
N ALA A 770 32.20 67.35 26.28
CA ALA A 770 33.44 67.28 27.06
C ALA A 770 34.45 68.36 26.67
N GLN A 771 34.54 68.76 25.41
CA GLN A 771 35.35 69.87 24.92
C GLN A 771 34.83 71.25 25.38
N ALA A 772 33.49 71.38 25.42
CA ALA A 772 32.87 72.62 25.93
C ALA A 772 32.96 72.80 27.43
N ALA A 773 33.24 71.76 28.22
CA ALA A 773 33.37 71.77 29.68
C ALA A 773 34.85 71.90 30.16
N ALA A 774 35.79 72.00 29.21
CA ALA A 774 37.20 72.14 29.60
C ALA A 774 37.54 73.55 30.14
N PRO A 775 38.14 73.78 31.40
CA PRO A 775 38.53 75.07 31.94
C PRO A 775 39.74 75.61 31.23
N ALA A 776 39.80 76.96 31.08
CA ALA A 776 40.86 77.74 30.43
C ALA A 776 42.25 77.39 30.93
N PRO A 777 43.33 77.48 30.13
CA PRO A 777 44.64 77.03 30.48
C PRO A 777 45.37 78.05 31.46
N ARG A 778 45.90 77.59 32.55
CA ARG A 778 46.84 78.33 33.45
C ARG A 778 48.25 78.43 32.82
N PRO A 779 49.00 79.50 33.02
CA PRO A 779 50.29 79.69 32.38
C PRO A 779 51.41 78.85 33.00
N LYS A 780 52.36 78.44 32.18
CA LYS A 780 53.49 77.57 32.43
C LYS A 780 54.54 78.34 33.29
N PRO A 781 55.24 77.69 34.24
CA PRO A 781 56.58 78.04 34.64
C PRO A 781 57.69 77.32 33.87
N ALA A 782 58.82 77.97 33.77
CA ALA A 782 59.95 77.62 32.91
C ALA A 782 60.73 76.37 33.34
N ALA A 783 61.41 75.84 32.35
CA ALA A 783 62.22 74.64 32.39
C ALA A 783 63.60 74.89 33.16
N PRO A 784 64.24 73.82 33.61
CA PRO A 784 65.68 73.69 33.30
C PRO A 784 66.05 72.33 32.72
N ALA A 785 66.91 72.44 31.74
CA ALA A 785 68.10 71.73 31.26
C ALA A 785 68.21 70.19 31.40
N ALA A 786 68.63 69.72 30.30
CA ALA A 786 69.05 68.43 29.85
C ALA A 786 70.02 67.62 30.73
N GLN A 787 69.80 66.28 30.64
CA GLN A 787 70.94 65.37 30.54
C GLN A 787 70.50 64.07 29.83
N ALA A 788 71.31 63.68 28.85
CA ALA A 788 71.21 62.44 28.07
C ALA A 788 72.06 61.34 28.71
N PRO A 789 72.28 60.22 28.07
CA PRO A 789 71.46 58.96 28.11
C PRO A 789 72.30 57.81 28.71
N ARG A 790 71.67 56.74 29.07
CA ARG A 790 72.37 55.41 29.15
C ARG A 790 71.49 54.25 28.71
N LYS A 791 72.19 53.40 27.91
CA LYS A 791 71.81 52.18 27.26
C LYS A 791 71.54 51.00 28.21
N GLY A 792 70.89 50.01 27.66
CA GLY A 792 70.93 48.56 27.99
C GLY A 792 69.65 48.11 28.62
N GLY A 793 69.09 46.97 28.20
CA GLY A 793 69.42 45.81 27.49
C GLY A 793 68.17 44.91 27.55
N ILE A 794 67.82 44.37 26.50
CA ILE A 794 67.64 42.95 26.22
C ILE A 794 67.14 42.06 27.38
N ILE A 795 66.02 41.28 27.12
CA ILE A 795 65.83 39.85 27.27
C ILE A 795 64.30 39.69 27.19
N SER A 796 63.77 39.13 26.10
CA SER A 796 63.65 37.75 25.68
C SER A 796 62.63 36.92 26.49
N GLY A 797 61.78 36.31 25.80
CA GLY A 797 61.29 35.00 26.12
C GLY A 797 59.78 34.92 26.02
N VAL A 798 59.24 34.42 24.95
CA VAL A 798 59.16 33.06 24.47
C VAL A 798 57.91 32.34 24.96
N LEU A 799 57.31 31.74 24.01
CA LEU A 799 56.43 30.56 23.85
C LEU A 799 54.92 30.86 23.96
N GLY A 800 54.27 30.55 23.00
CA GLY A 800 54.33 29.39 22.04
C GLY A 800 53.17 28.51 22.19
N ALA A 801 52.61 28.35 21.13
CA ALA A 801 52.38 27.08 20.45
C ALA A 801 51.15 26.26 20.86
N LEU A 802 50.39 26.04 19.82
CA LEU A 802 49.94 24.74 19.33
C LEU A 802 48.74 24.07 20.01
N PHE A 803 47.67 23.93 19.24
CA PHE A 803 47.28 22.57 18.84
C PHE A 803 46.39 22.60 17.60
N LYS A 804 46.85 21.90 16.58
CA LYS A 804 46.10 21.51 15.37
C LYS A 804 45.28 20.23 15.65
N PRO A 805 44.20 19.99 14.86
CA PRO A 805 43.35 18.85 15.02
C PRO A 805 43.87 17.59 14.31
N LYS A 806 43.54 16.45 14.85
CA LYS A 806 43.66 15.15 14.18
C LYS A 806 42.26 14.66 13.80
N GLY A 807 42.09 14.34 12.54
CA GLY A 807 40.98 13.62 11.96
C GLY A 807 41.08 12.10 12.17
N PRO A 808 40.23 11.30 11.50
CA PRO A 808 39.56 10.16 12.08
C PRO A 808 40.19 8.79 11.76
N ARG A 809 39.87 7.79 12.54
CA ARG A 809 39.94 6.38 12.10
C ARG A 809 38.90 5.51 12.80
N ARG A 810 38.16 4.84 11.95
CA ARG A 810 37.32 3.61 11.92
C ARG A 810 35.89 3.78 12.24
#